data_2752d42c212b7be786858ae3cf77b3da
#
_entry.id   2752d42c212b7be786858ae3cf77b3da
#
_cell.length_a   1.000
_cell.length_b   1.000
_cell.length_c   1.000
_cell.angle_alpha   90.00
_cell.angle_beta   90.00
_cell.angle_gamma   90.00
#
_symmetry.space_group_name_H-M   'P 1'
#
loop_
_entity.id
_entity.type
_entity.pdbx_description
1 polymer ?
#
loop_
_entity_poly.entity_id
_entity_poly.type
_entity_poly.pdbx_seq_one_letter_code
_entity_poly.pdbx_strand_id
1 'polypeptide(L)'
;MFSHTFLRQRVRFILPPLIFVAALLPRLAALGRYVTPDELIWVQRSLGLRQALLRGNWAETIQSGHPGITTTWIGAVAIQIQLWLEPALASQVAWLEQLYWLSTENAEAYRRLYLFLSGGRLGVALVTSLGLVLVYLLGRPLLGNRPALLAAGLLALDPFFAGLSGLLHVDALLATFILLALLLALHAGQTGRPLPAALAGVTTGLAILTKTPGLILLVFIPAIVGWSLLRNAGGSRRQAVAPLGAWLGAVLVTVLVLLPALWTAPRYVLAHTAGLTGQFVDDAARQTFFLGQMTPDPGPLFYPVALLLRLSPAASLGLLAGLAAITSRRFPAPSHLREVVGGRAPYAVLWLLLFAIVYLSAISLASLKYDRYALPALAALTIVAAWGIVWLARRLKSHTWHALALIAVLQGAYLVLHLPYPLLAYNWLAGGQTIAARALPVGWGEGSGAAVRWLAQSTPDSAQSRLFATNLPGTAPFYDGPITRLKRANLSRLQPADYLLVTDDLEPWSAAALQDRDPLHTFDLGPGEQARIYNRLRPNDFEAPQLRTEARQLRFGPAIEVTAAGAVFLPWPDDIALAVDWRRLPGVASSDTYRLQLALVNENGPEHLQHEIPLLNQNDHPPAFWPANAVQAVHYIIATPPDIPPGDYRLVARLFNAEGEQQGVFDGQGRFVGTQGELDTVTAQAPRAQPPLDIPQRVADAAPLRGHGSLPQQATTGQTVGLDLWWQAVGTPGGRLALEVGGVTTERVAVDATGWAAGQVYRLRPTWRVPLDAPAGVQPLRLTWLDDEGQEQWAQPITLGQIDVQVRERRFELPAGLDALGVQIGSSALLQGASVEVEQETVRLNIVWQANEQSQTSYTTFVHLRDEQGTIVAQADRRPQPPTDSWAAGEVIVETYELARPPDGAYALALGLYDAENGVRLPVYDAQGAPLPHEQYVLEVVVP
;
A
#
# COMPACT_ATOMS: atom_id res chain seq x y z
N MET A 1 -48.74 -40.04 16.59
CA MET A 1 -48.74 -38.88 15.63
C MET A 1 -48.34 -37.56 16.33
N PHE A 2 -48.50 -37.38 17.61
CA PHE A 2 -48.13 -36.14 18.36
C PHE A 2 -46.65 -35.92 18.62
N SER A 3 -45.78 -36.99 18.58
CA SER A 3 -44.35 -36.84 18.92
C SER A 3 -43.51 -36.20 17.76
N HIS A 4 -43.85 -36.43 16.50
CA HIS A 4 -43.08 -35.96 15.37
C HIS A 4 -43.19 -34.46 15.08
N THR A 5 -44.37 -33.85 15.34
CA THR A 5 -44.61 -32.42 15.21
C THR A 5 -43.93 -31.62 16.31
N PHE A 6 -43.93 -32.12 17.55
CA PHE A 6 -43.27 -31.50 18.71
C PHE A 6 -41.73 -31.50 18.60
N LEU A 7 -41.18 -32.63 18.13
CA LEU A 7 -39.71 -32.73 17.82
C LEU A 7 -39.31 -31.80 16.66
N ARG A 8 -40.12 -31.69 15.60
CA ARG A 8 -39.84 -30.77 14.47
C ARG A 8 -39.92 -29.29 14.88
N GLN A 9 -40.74 -28.89 15.82
CA GLN A 9 -40.80 -27.55 16.34
C GLN A 9 -39.57 -27.25 17.21
N ARG A 10 -39.16 -28.12 18.13
CA ARG A 10 -37.97 -27.93 18.98
C ARG A 10 -36.69 -27.84 18.17
N VAL A 11 -36.49 -28.66 17.13
CA VAL A 11 -35.30 -28.64 16.25
C VAL A 11 -35.18 -27.27 15.53
N ARG A 12 -36.28 -26.58 15.23
CA ARG A 12 -36.22 -25.24 14.59
C ARG A 12 -35.59 -24.16 15.49
N PHE A 13 -35.72 -24.29 16.82
CA PHE A 13 -35.15 -23.36 17.80
C PHE A 13 -33.74 -23.72 18.22
N ILE A 14 -33.32 -24.99 18.08
CA ILE A 14 -32.00 -25.48 18.50
C ILE A 14 -30.94 -25.28 17.39
N LEU A 15 -31.33 -25.37 16.10
CA LEU A 15 -30.37 -25.27 14.98
C LEU A 15 -29.65 -23.90 14.86
N PRO A 16 -30.34 -22.72 14.96
CA PRO A 16 -29.67 -21.45 14.88
C PRO A 16 -28.55 -21.23 15.91
N PRO A 17 -28.76 -21.45 17.23
CA PRO A 17 -27.70 -21.36 18.23
C PRO A 17 -26.61 -22.40 18.03
N LEU A 18 -26.93 -23.60 17.56
CA LEU A 18 -25.92 -24.62 17.25
C LEU A 18 -25.01 -24.20 16.08
N ILE A 19 -25.59 -23.62 15.00
CA ILE A 19 -24.83 -23.07 13.89
C ILE A 19 -23.95 -21.92 14.37
N PHE A 20 -24.48 -21.03 15.22
CA PHE A 20 -23.73 -19.93 15.78
C PHE A 20 -22.49 -20.42 16.57
N VAL A 21 -22.67 -21.37 17.47
CA VAL A 21 -21.59 -21.93 18.27
C VAL A 21 -20.57 -22.66 17.38
N ALA A 22 -21.03 -23.49 16.45
CA ALA A 22 -20.17 -24.21 15.51
C ALA A 22 -19.37 -23.25 14.62
N ALA A 23 -19.93 -22.10 14.27
CA ALA A 23 -19.24 -21.06 13.54
C ALA A 23 -18.26 -20.28 14.43
N LEU A 24 -18.65 -19.91 15.65
CA LEU A 24 -17.87 -19.04 16.52
C LEU A 24 -16.60 -19.76 17.06
N LEU A 25 -16.73 -20.98 17.53
CA LEU A 25 -15.62 -21.69 18.21
C LEU A 25 -14.32 -21.77 17.38
N PRO A 26 -14.32 -22.15 16.09
CA PRO A 26 -13.09 -22.20 15.31
C PRO A 26 -12.44 -20.81 15.12
N ARG A 27 -13.24 -19.74 15.08
CA ARG A 27 -12.77 -18.36 14.91
C ARG A 27 -12.02 -17.84 16.14
N LEU A 28 -12.31 -18.40 17.30
CA LEU A 28 -11.63 -18.08 18.56
C LEU A 28 -10.31 -18.84 18.74
N ALA A 29 -10.09 -19.92 18.01
CA ALA A 29 -8.91 -20.78 18.18
C ALA A 29 -7.58 -20.07 17.82
N ALA A 30 -7.61 -19.08 16.95
CA ALA A 30 -6.45 -18.29 16.54
C ALA A 30 -6.18 -17.05 17.41
N LEU A 31 -7.07 -16.74 18.40
CA LEU A 31 -6.88 -15.60 19.29
C LEU A 31 -5.55 -15.69 20.04
N GLY A 32 -4.74 -14.64 19.98
CA GLY A 32 -3.46 -14.55 20.67
C GLY A 32 -2.35 -15.45 20.10
N ARG A 33 -2.57 -16.18 19.01
CA ARG A 33 -1.58 -17.12 18.45
C ARG A 33 -0.64 -16.49 17.45
N TYR A 34 -1.13 -15.64 16.58
CA TYR A 34 -0.36 -14.92 15.57
C TYR A 34 -1.04 -13.61 15.21
N VAL A 35 -0.33 -12.76 14.52
CA VAL A 35 -0.83 -11.47 14.02
C VAL A 35 -0.45 -11.38 12.55
N THR A 36 -1.42 -11.04 11.70
CA THR A 36 -1.15 -10.78 10.29
C THR A 36 -0.61 -9.36 10.09
N PRO A 37 0.16 -9.08 9.02
CA PRO A 37 0.75 -7.75 8.78
C PRO A 37 -0.28 -6.60 8.76
N ASP A 38 -1.51 -6.87 8.33
CA ASP A 38 -2.54 -5.84 8.13
C ASP A 38 -3.35 -5.52 9.39
N GLU A 39 -3.44 -6.43 10.37
CA GLU A 39 -4.41 -6.32 11.46
C GLU A 39 -4.16 -5.14 12.40
N LEU A 40 -2.90 -4.87 12.76
CA LEU A 40 -2.59 -3.77 13.68
C LEU A 40 -2.84 -2.39 13.04
N ILE A 41 -2.77 -2.30 11.70
CA ILE A 41 -3.19 -1.11 10.96
C ILE A 41 -4.71 -0.91 11.09
N TRP A 42 -5.50 -2.00 11.09
CA TRP A 42 -6.94 -1.90 11.31
C TRP A 42 -7.27 -1.48 12.75
N VAL A 43 -6.49 -1.91 13.74
CA VAL A 43 -6.62 -1.40 15.14
C VAL A 43 -6.33 0.10 15.19
N GLN A 44 -5.24 0.56 14.56
CA GLN A 44 -4.90 1.99 14.51
C GLN A 44 -6.02 2.81 13.86
N ARG A 45 -6.53 2.36 12.70
CA ARG A 45 -7.67 3.02 12.02
C ARG A 45 -8.93 3.04 12.90
N SER A 46 -9.15 1.99 13.68
CA SER A 46 -10.27 1.93 14.63
C SER A 46 -10.12 2.93 15.77
N LEU A 47 -8.90 3.15 16.28
CA LEU A 47 -8.58 4.20 17.24
C LEU A 47 -8.80 5.59 16.63
N GLY A 48 -8.34 5.82 15.40
CA GLY A 48 -8.55 7.09 14.69
C GLY A 48 -10.02 7.40 14.46
N LEU A 49 -10.84 6.43 14.01
CA LEU A 49 -12.29 6.59 13.90
C LEU A 49 -12.93 6.95 15.24
N ARG A 50 -12.58 6.20 16.31
CA ARG A 50 -13.08 6.47 17.67
C ARG A 50 -12.75 7.91 18.09
N GLN A 51 -11.52 8.34 17.89
CA GLN A 51 -11.06 9.69 18.25
C GLN A 51 -11.82 10.76 17.45
N ALA A 52 -11.97 10.59 16.13
CA ALA A 52 -12.73 11.50 15.28
C ALA A 52 -14.18 11.65 15.75
N LEU A 53 -14.84 10.53 16.09
CA LEU A 53 -16.21 10.53 16.60
C LEU A 53 -16.32 11.26 17.96
N LEU A 54 -15.41 11.01 18.90
CA LEU A 54 -15.42 11.63 20.21
C LEU A 54 -15.11 13.14 20.18
N ARG A 55 -14.32 13.59 19.23
CA ARG A 55 -13.98 15.02 19.02
C ARG A 55 -15.01 15.75 18.16
N GLY A 56 -15.95 15.03 17.52
CA GLY A 56 -16.90 15.60 16.57
C GLY A 56 -16.26 16.04 15.25
N ASN A 57 -15.07 15.54 14.95
CA ASN A 57 -14.37 15.81 13.69
C ASN A 57 -14.85 14.82 12.60
N TRP A 58 -15.99 15.15 11.99
CA TRP A 58 -16.67 14.27 11.06
C TRP A 58 -15.84 14.00 9.79
N ALA A 59 -15.05 14.96 9.32
CA ALA A 59 -14.21 14.81 8.14
C ALA A 59 -13.15 13.70 8.31
N GLU A 60 -12.61 13.54 9.52
CA GLU A 60 -11.60 12.53 9.85
C GLU A 60 -12.19 11.13 10.10
N THR A 61 -13.50 10.92 9.99
CA THR A 61 -14.09 9.58 10.13
C THR A 61 -13.73 8.64 8.97
N ILE A 62 -13.21 9.17 7.85
CA ILE A 62 -12.57 8.36 6.80
C ILE A 62 -11.09 8.18 7.13
N GLN A 63 -10.71 6.99 7.56
CA GLN A 63 -9.35 6.66 7.99
C GLN A 63 -8.47 6.09 6.86
N SER A 64 -9.07 5.80 5.72
CA SER A 64 -8.40 5.23 4.55
C SER A 64 -9.30 5.38 3.33
N GLY A 65 -8.72 5.62 2.17
CA GLY A 65 -9.46 5.60 0.90
C GLY A 65 -9.80 4.18 0.41
N HIS A 66 -9.18 3.17 0.98
CA HIS A 66 -9.65 1.79 0.91
C HIS A 66 -10.74 1.65 1.99
N PRO A 67 -12.03 1.45 1.67
CA PRO A 67 -13.10 1.76 2.64
C PRO A 67 -12.86 1.18 4.04
N GLY A 68 -13.02 -0.11 4.24
CA GLY A 68 -12.79 -0.75 5.55
C GLY A 68 -13.63 -0.19 6.70
N ILE A 69 -14.63 0.64 6.40
CA ILE A 69 -15.42 1.39 7.39
C ILE A 69 -16.11 0.43 8.38
N THR A 70 -16.66 -0.67 7.90
CA THR A 70 -17.32 -1.65 8.79
C THR A 70 -16.33 -2.30 9.76
N THR A 71 -15.10 -2.59 9.31
CA THR A 71 -14.02 -3.13 10.14
C THR A 71 -13.58 -2.13 11.21
N THR A 72 -13.41 -0.85 10.82
CA THR A 72 -13.02 0.21 11.76
C THR A 72 -14.12 0.50 12.79
N TRP A 73 -15.42 0.44 12.42
CA TRP A 73 -16.51 0.55 13.37
C TRP A 73 -16.53 -0.59 14.38
N ILE A 74 -16.35 -1.85 13.91
CA ILE A 74 -16.28 -3.02 14.81
C ILE A 74 -15.10 -2.86 15.79
N GLY A 75 -13.94 -2.47 15.28
CA GLY A 75 -12.77 -2.25 16.12
C GLY A 75 -12.95 -1.08 17.10
N ALA A 76 -13.51 0.06 16.68
CA ALA A 76 -13.75 1.22 17.53
C ALA A 76 -14.73 0.90 18.68
N VAL A 77 -15.81 0.18 18.38
CA VAL A 77 -16.77 -0.29 19.41
C VAL A 77 -16.10 -1.28 20.37
N ALA A 78 -15.29 -2.23 19.86
CA ALA A 78 -14.56 -3.19 20.68
C ALA A 78 -13.57 -2.50 21.61
N ILE A 79 -12.79 -1.53 21.10
CA ILE A 79 -11.86 -0.72 21.90
C ILE A 79 -12.61 0.05 22.99
N GLN A 80 -13.74 0.67 22.66
CA GLN A 80 -14.54 1.41 23.65
C GLN A 80 -15.05 0.48 24.76
N ILE A 81 -15.50 -0.74 24.42
CA ILE A 81 -15.92 -1.75 25.41
C ILE A 81 -14.74 -2.15 26.29
N GLN A 82 -13.58 -2.41 25.69
CA GLN A 82 -12.36 -2.75 26.45
C GLN A 82 -11.97 -1.65 27.44
N LEU A 83 -12.03 -0.37 27.02
CA LEU A 83 -11.74 0.76 27.91
C LEU A 83 -12.74 0.92 29.07
N TRP A 84 -14.01 0.49 28.88
CA TRP A 84 -14.96 0.44 29.98
C TRP A 84 -14.69 -0.69 30.96
N LEU A 85 -14.25 -1.84 30.44
CA LEU A 85 -13.92 -3.02 31.27
C LEU A 85 -12.56 -2.89 31.97
N GLU A 86 -11.59 -2.22 31.33
CA GLU A 86 -10.22 -2.04 31.81
C GLU A 86 -9.74 -0.60 31.57
N PRO A 87 -10.11 0.36 32.46
CA PRO A 87 -9.76 1.77 32.30
C PRO A 87 -8.26 2.06 32.24
N ALA A 88 -7.41 1.17 32.79
CA ALA A 88 -5.95 1.30 32.73
C ALA A 88 -5.40 1.36 31.28
N LEU A 89 -6.10 0.77 30.32
CA LEU A 89 -5.73 0.83 28.91
C LEU A 89 -5.84 2.25 28.30
N ALA A 90 -6.48 3.20 28.98
CA ALA A 90 -6.54 4.59 28.51
C ALA A 90 -5.16 5.24 28.36
N SER A 91 -4.19 4.86 29.21
CA SER A 91 -2.80 5.33 29.10
C SER A 91 -2.13 4.84 27.81
N GLN A 92 -2.47 3.64 27.34
CA GLN A 92 -1.96 3.07 26.10
C GLN A 92 -2.54 3.81 24.88
N VAL A 93 -3.83 4.14 24.94
CA VAL A 93 -4.49 4.96 23.90
C VAL A 93 -3.86 6.36 23.85
N ALA A 94 -3.68 7.02 25.00
CA ALA A 94 -3.05 8.34 25.06
C ALA A 94 -1.64 8.35 24.46
N TRP A 95 -0.88 7.29 24.66
CA TRP A 95 0.44 7.14 24.04
C TRP A 95 0.34 6.96 22.52
N LEU A 96 -0.61 6.14 22.04
CA LEU A 96 -0.84 5.92 20.59
C LEU A 96 -1.36 7.19 19.88
N GLU A 97 -2.09 8.04 20.57
CA GLU A 97 -2.58 9.33 20.04
C GLU A 97 -1.47 10.39 19.87
N GLN A 98 -0.28 10.16 20.43
CA GLN A 98 0.90 11.00 20.23
C GLN A 98 1.70 10.64 18.96
N LEU A 99 1.36 9.54 18.29
CA LEU A 99 2.02 9.15 17.05
C LEU A 99 1.77 10.21 15.98
N TYR A 100 2.82 10.67 15.33
CA TYR A 100 2.71 11.48 14.13
C TYR A 100 2.20 10.63 12.96
N TRP A 101 2.79 9.43 12.82
CA TRP A 101 2.32 8.36 11.94
C TRP A 101 2.65 6.99 12.57
N LEU A 102 2.23 5.89 11.94
CA LEU A 102 2.66 4.56 12.30
C LEU A 102 3.67 4.07 11.25
N SER A 103 4.96 4.12 11.59
CA SER A 103 6.00 3.56 10.72
C SER A 103 6.07 2.05 10.82
N THR A 104 6.65 1.43 9.78
CA THR A 104 6.88 -0.02 9.77
C THR A 104 8.03 -0.46 10.69
N GLU A 105 8.73 0.49 11.32
CA GLU A 105 9.86 0.28 12.22
C GLU A 105 9.46 0.39 13.70
N ASN A 106 8.26 0.90 14.01
CA ASN A 106 7.83 1.19 15.38
C ASN A 106 7.27 -0.05 16.09
N ALA A 107 8.16 -0.87 16.63
CA ALA A 107 7.78 -2.09 17.36
C ALA A 107 6.92 -1.80 18.60
N GLU A 108 7.17 -0.69 19.32
CA GLU A 108 6.43 -0.34 20.53
C GLU A 108 4.97 0.01 20.22
N ALA A 109 4.71 0.72 19.13
CA ALA A 109 3.35 0.97 18.69
C ALA A 109 2.60 -0.33 18.38
N TYR A 110 3.26 -1.29 17.72
CA TYR A 110 2.64 -2.59 17.44
C TYR A 110 2.33 -3.40 18.70
N ARG A 111 3.19 -3.36 19.73
CA ARG A 111 2.91 -3.98 21.03
C ARG A 111 1.66 -3.38 21.68
N ARG A 112 1.52 -2.07 21.68
CA ARG A 112 0.37 -1.36 22.26
C ARG A 112 -0.92 -1.57 21.48
N LEU A 113 -0.84 -1.54 20.14
CA LEU A 113 -1.99 -1.83 19.27
C LEU A 113 -2.50 -3.25 19.47
N TYR A 114 -1.60 -4.21 19.70
CA TYR A 114 -1.97 -5.61 19.93
C TYR A 114 -2.90 -5.81 21.13
N LEU A 115 -2.81 -4.99 22.17
CA LEU A 115 -3.70 -5.05 23.34
C LEU A 115 -5.18 -4.95 22.97
N PHE A 116 -5.49 -4.26 21.86
CA PHE A 116 -6.85 -4.04 21.37
C PHE A 116 -7.28 -5.01 20.28
N LEU A 117 -6.38 -5.84 19.76
CA LEU A 117 -6.66 -6.70 18.61
C LEU A 117 -7.70 -7.77 18.92
N SER A 118 -7.63 -8.41 20.11
CA SER A 118 -8.52 -9.52 20.48
C SER A 118 -9.99 -9.10 20.50
N GLY A 119 -10.30 -7.89 20.97
CA GLY A 119 -11.66 -7.34 20.95
C GLY A 119 -12.18 -7.16 19.53
N GLY A 120 -11.36 -6.61 18.64
CA GLY A 120 -11.69 -6.44 17.23
C GLY A 120 -11.93 -7.77 16.51
N ARG A 121 -11.06 -8.76 16.72
CA ARG A 121 -11.22 -10.13 16.20
C ARG A 121 -12.54 -10.76 16.67
N LEU A 122 -12.84 -10.67 17.97
CA LEU A 122 -14.08 -11.16 18.54
C LEU A 122 -15.30 -10.50 17.87
N GLY A 123 -15.25 -9.19 17.62
CA GLY A 123 -16.33 -8.47 16.94
C GLY A 123 -16.57 -9.00 15.51
N VAL A 124 -15.52 -9.20 14.72
CA VAL A 124 -15.63 -9.79 13.36
C VAL A 124 -16.14 -11.23 13.45
N ALA A 125 -15.65 -12.05 14.38
CA ALA A 125 -16.08 -13.43 14.58
C ALA A 125 -17.57 -13.52 14.94
N LEU A 126 -18.08 -12.62 15.79
CA LEU A 126 -19.49 -12.54 16.16
C LEU A 126 -20.38 -12.15 14.95
N VAL A 127 -20.00 -11.10 14.22
CA VAL A 127 -20.75 -10.62 13.04
C VAL A 127 -20.83 -11.69 11.97
N THR A 128 -19.70 -12.32 11.63
CA THR A 128 -19.64 -13.37 10.59
C THR A 128 -20.37 -14.64 11.03
N SER A 129 -20.27 -15.04 12.31
CA SER A 129 -20.99 -16.21 12.84
C SER A 129 -22.51 -15.98 12.84
N LEU A 130 -22.98 -14.79 13.22
CA LEU A 130 -24.39 -14.41 13.08
C LEU A 130 -24.81 -14.38 11.61
N GLY A 131 -23.95 -13.89 10.72
CA GLY A 131 -24.14 -13.91 9.27
C GLY A 131 -24.44 -15.33 8.75
N LEU A 132 -23.69 -16.35 9.23
CA LEU A 132 -23.94 -17.75 8.83
C LEU A 132 -25.28 -18.31 9.37
N VAL A 133 -25.73 -17.89 10.54
CA VAL A 133 -27.09 -18.19 11.01
C VAL A 133 -28.12 -17.59 10.05
N LEU A 134 -27.92 -16.33 9.63
CA LEU A 134 -28.81 -15.68 8.66
C LEU A 134 -28.77 -16.36 7.30
N VAL A 135 -27.59 -16.82 6.84
CA VAL A 135 -27.47 -17.64 5.61
C VAL A 135 -28.34 -18.89 5.70
N TYR A 136 -28.35 -19.61 6.83
CA TYR A 136 -29.25 -20.74 7.05
C TYR A 136 -30.72 -20.32 6.99
N LEU A 137 -31.09 -19.27 7.74
CA LEU A 137 -32.50 -18.83 7.84
C LEU A 137 -33.05 -18.33 6.49
N LEU A 138 -32.25 -17.55 5.74
CA LEU A 138 -32.59 -17.02 4.42
C LEU A 138 -32.49 -18.09 3.31
N GLY A 139 -31.58 -19.03 3.45
CA GLY A 139 -31.41 -20.14 2.50
C GLY A 139 -32.55 -21.16 2.56
N ARG A 140 -33.20 -21.36 3.72
CA ARG A 140 -34.27 -22.33 3.88
C ARG A 140 -35.45 -22.18 2.90
N PRO A 141 -36.05 -20.97 2.74
CA PRO A 141 -37.16 -20.76 1.81
C PRO A 141 -36.72 -20.81 0.33
N LEU A 142 -35.43 -20.59 0.06
CA LEU A 142 -34.86 -20.57 -1.29
C LEU A 142 -34.42 -21.97 -1.79
N LEU A 143 -33.73 -22.73 -0.92
CA LEU A 143 -33.04 -23.99 -1.30
C LEU A 143 -33.64 -25.22 -0.62
N GLY A 144 -34.45 -25.02 0.41
CA GLY A 144 -34.93 -26.08 1.31
C GLY A 144 -34.03 -26.26 2.53
N ASN A 145 -34.54 -26.94 3.57
CA ASN A 145 -33.87 -27.02 4.89
C ASN A 145 -32.52 -27.74 4.87
N ARG A 146 -32.43 -28.87 4.14
CA ARG A 146 -31.21 -29.69 4.10
C ARG A 146 -30.03 -29.00 3.39
N PRO A 147 -30.20 -28.43 2.17
CA PRO A 147 -29.15 -27.69 1.51
C PRO A 147 -28.74 -26.44 2.30
N ALA A 148 -29.71 -25.72 2.88
CA ALA A 148 -29.39 -24.51 3.65
C ALA A 148 -28.60 -24.83 4.95
N LEU A 149 -28.94 -25.94 5.64
CA LEU A 149 -28.21 -26.37 6.83
C LEU A 149 -26.80 -26.82 6.46
N LEU A 150 -26.65 -27.59 5.39
CA LEU A 150 -25.34 -28.05 4.93
C LEU A 150 -24.49 -26.88 4.46
N ALA A 151 -25.04 -25.91 3.75
CA ALA A 151 -24.34 -24.70 3.30
C ALA A 151 -23.79 -23.89 4.49
N ALA A 152 -24.63 -23.62 5.49
CA ALA A 152 -24.21 -22.95 6.70
C ALA A 152 -23.14 -23.76 7.48
N GLY A 153 -23.30 -25.08 7.55
CA GLY A 153 -22.33 -25.98 8.18
C GLY A 153 -20.99 -26.04 7.45
N LEU A 154 -21.00 -26.15 6.12
CA LEU A 154 -19.77 -26.13 5.34
C LEU A 154 -19.03 -24.80 5.49
N LEU A 155 -19.72 -23.66 5.42
CA LEU A 155 -19.11 -22.34 5.61
C LEU A 155 -18.63 -22.13 7.06
N ALA A 156 -19.37 -22.65 8.07
CA ALA A 156 -18.99 -22.55 9.46
C ALA A 156 -17.68 -23.29 9.76
N LEU A 157 -17.49 -24.45 9.10
CA LEU A 157 -16.37 -25.37 9.29
C LEU A 157 -15.35 -25.30 8.12
N ASP A 158 -15.51 -24.37 7.18
CA ASP A 158 -14.51 -24.13 6.14
C ASP A 158 -13.28 -23.46 6.75
N PRO A 159 -12.06 -24.05 6.62
CA PRO A 159 -10.88 -23.50 7.26
C PRO A 159 -10.52 -22.09 6.75
N PHE A 160 -10.63 -21.85 5.42
CA PHE A 160 -10.28 -20.58 4.84
C PHE A 160 -11.25 -19.47 5.24
N PHE A 161 -12.56 -19.74 5.20
CA PHE A 161 -13.56 -18.80 5.69
C PHE A 161 -13.44 -18.57 7.20
N ALA A 162 -13.24 -19.63 8.01
CA ALA A 162 -13.09 -19.54 9.45
C ALA A 162 -11.82 -18.75 9.82
N GLY A 163 -10.70 -19.00 9.13
CA GLY A 163 -9.45 -18.28 9.32
C GLY A 163 -9.61 -16.78 9.10
N LEU A 164 -10.11 -16.37 7.93
CA LEU A 164 -10.32 -14.96 7.62
C LEU A 164 -11.38 -14.29 8.50
N SER A 165 -12.38 -15.05 8.98
CA SER A 165 -13.41 -14.54 9.89
C SER A 165 -12.93 -14.40 11.35
N GLY A 166 -11.81 -15.02 11.70
CA GLY A 166 -11.14 -14.88 13.00
C GLY A 166 -10.18 -13.70 13.07
N LEU A 167 -10.00 -12.95 11.99
CA LEU A 167 -9.10 -11.79 11.89
C LEU A 167 -9.88 -10.48 11.92
N LEU A 168 -9.25 -9.42 12.42
CA LEU A 168 -9.77 -8.06 12.28
C LEU A 168 -9.43 -7.55 10.86
N HIS A 169 -10.21 -8.02 9.88
CA HIS A 169 -9.96 -7.76 8.47
C HIS A 169 -11.26 -7.63 7.67
N VAL A 170 -11.16 -7.09 6.45
CA VAL A 170 -12.30 -6.74 5.60
C VAL A 170 -12.91 -7.92 4.83
N ASP A 171 -12.13 -8.96 4.47
CA ASP A 171 -12.53 -9.93 3.44
C ASP A 171 -13.69 -10.84 3.85
N ALA A 172 -13.68 -11.34 5.10
CA ALA A 172 -14.78 -12.17 5.59
C ALA A 172 -16.07 -11.38 5.84
N LEU A 173 -15.97 -10.13 6.26
CA LEU A 173 -17.12 -9.22 6.38
C LEU A 173 -17.74 -8.95 5.01
N LEU A 174 -16.91 -8.63 4.01
CA LEU A 174 -17.35 -8.43 2.64
C LEU A 174 -18.10 -9.65 2.11
N ALA A 175 -17.51 -10.84 2.23
CA ALA A 175 -18.10 -12.09 1.78
C ALA A 175 -19.45 -12.37 2.49
N THR A 176 -19.52 -12.11 3.81
CA THR A 176 -20.74 -12.27 4.58
C THR A 176 -21.84 -11.31 4.11
N PHE A 177 -21.52 -10.01 3.97
CA PHE A 177 -22.51 -9.01 3.56
C PHE A 177 -22.99 -9.21 2.11
N ILE A 178 -22.07 -9.56 1.19
CA ILE A 178 -22.44 -9.91 -0.19
C ILE A 178 -23.39 -11.10 -0.20
N LEU A 179 -23.06 -12.16 0.54
CA LEU A 179 -23.88 -13.37 0.57
C LEU A 179 -25.29 -13.09 1.11
N LEU A 180 -25.38 -12.31 2.19
CA LEU A 180 -26.68 -11.89 2.75
C LEU A 180 -27.46 -11.01 1.77
N ALA A 181 -26.81 -10.06 1.09
CA ALA A 181 -27.46 -9.21 0.10
C ALA A 181 -28.07 -10.04 -1.05
N LEU A 182 -27.31 -11.01 -1.58
CA LEU A 182 -27.77 -11.90 -2.64
C LEU A 182 -28.99 -12.74 -2.20
N LEU A 183 -28.92 -13.36 -1.01
CA LEU A 183 -30.02 -14.18 -0.49
C LEU A 183 -31.29 -13.33 -0.22
N LEU A 184 -31.12 -12.12 0.33
CA LEU A 184 -32.22 -11.17 0.57
C LEU A 184 -32.83 -10.66 -0.74
N ALA A 185 -32.00 -10.39 -1.76
CA ALA A 185 -32.47 -9.99 -3.09
C ALA A 185 -33.27 -11.10 -3.77
N LEU A 186 -32.79 -12.35 -3.69
CA LEU A 186 -33.52 -13.51 -4.18
C LEU A 186 -34.90 -13.67 -3.48
N HIS A 187 -34.93 -13.41 -2.17
CA HIS A 187 -36.17 -13.43 -1.40
C HIS A 187 -37.11 -12.26 -1.76
N ALA A 188 -36.54 -11.05 -1.92
CA ALA A 188 -37.30 -9.87 -2.38
C ALA A 188 -37.93 -10.10 -3.76
N GLY A 189 -37.14 -10.63 -4.70
CA GLY A 189 -37.60 -10.96 -6.06
C GLY A 189 -38.72 -12.01 -6.09
N GLN A 190 -38.71 -12.98 -5.15
CA GLN A 190 -39.78 -13.98 -5.06
C GLN A 190 -41.07 -13.48 -4.40
N THR A 191 -40.92 -12.58 -3.45
CA THR A 191 -42.05 -12.12 -2.62
C THR A 191 -42.66 -10.80 -3.09
N GLY A 192 -41.92 -9.99 -3.83
CA GLY A 192 -42.28 -8.62 -4.23
C GLY A 192 -42.38 -7.64 -3.05
N ARG A 193 -41.96 -8.05 -1.84
CA ARG A 193 -42.04 -7.24 -0.63
C ARG A 193 -40.88 -6.26 -0.50
N PRO A 194 -41.12 -5.00 -0.07
CA PRO A 194 -40.05 -4.00 0.07
C PRO A 194 -39.12 -4.28 1.24
N LEU A 195 -39.56 -4.93 2.33
CA LEU A 195 -38.73 -5.18 3.51
C LEU A 195 -37.50 -6.06 3.21
N PRO A 196 -37.60 -7.24 2.55
CA PRO A 196 -36.39 -8.00 2.15
C PRO A 196 -35.47 -7.20 1.22
N ALA A 197 -36.04 -6.35 0.35
CA ALA A 197 -35.23 -5.48 -0.52
C ALA A 197 -34.50 -4.39 0.28
N ALA A 198 -35.15 -3.76 1.25
CA ALA A 198 -34.51 -2.80 2.15
C ALA A 198 -33.38 -3.45 2.95
N LEU A 199 -33.59 -4.66 3.50
CA LEU A 199 -32.51 -5.41 4.19
C LEU A 199 -31.37 -5.78 3.24
N ALA A 200 -31.66 -6.12 1.97
CA ALA A 200 -30.65 -6.28 0.94
C ALA A 200 -29.90 -4.96 0.70
N GLY A 201 -30.58 -3.81 0.76
CA GLY A 201 -29.96 -2.49 0.68
C GLY A 201 -29.02 -2.20 1.82
N VAL A 202 -29.41 -2.50 3.06
CA VAL A 202 -28.53 -2.38 4.23
C VAL A 202 -27.26 -3.23 4.05
N THR A 203 -27.41 -4.50 3.70
CA THR A 203 -26.24 -5.39 3.51
C THR A 203 -25.41 -5.03 2.29
N THR A 204 -26.00 -4.44 1.22
CA THR A 204 -25.27 -3.84 0.10
C THR A 204 -24.44 -2.63 0.56
N GLY A 205 -25.04 -1.70 1.32
CA GLY A 205 -24.32 -0.55 1.88
C GLY A 205 -23.17 -0.98 2.79
N LEU A 206 -23.38 -1.98 3.65
CA LEU A 206 -22.32 -2.57 4.47
C LEU A 206 -21.19 -3.18 3.62
N ALA A 207 -21.53 -3.91 2.54
CA ALA A 207 -20.54 -4.50 1.64
C ALA A 207 -19.69 -3.42 0.94
N ILE A 208 -20.30 -2.36 0.43
CA ILE A 208 -19.63 -1.22 -0.22
C ILE A 208 -18.70 -0.52 0.78
N LEU A 209 -19.17 -0.25 1.99
CA LEU A 209 -18.38 0.36 3.06
C LEU A 209 -17.27 -0.56 3.59
N THR A 210 -17.36 -1.87 3.35
CA THR A 210 -16.31 -2.81 3.73
C THR A 210 -15.16 -2.79 2.71
N LYS A 211 -15.46 -2.92 1.42
CA LYS A 211 -14.44 -2.98 0.36
C LYS A 211 -15.04 -2.67 -1.01
N THR A 212 -14.27 -1.99 -1.88
CA THR A 212 -14.71 -1.57 -3.23
C THR A 212 -15.38 -2.68 -4.07
N PRO A 213 -14.95 -3.97 -4.06
CA PRO A 213 -15.65 -5.01 -4.81
C PRO A 213 -17.12 -5.20 -4.43
N GLY A 214 -17.58 -4.67 -3.29
CA GLY A 214 -18.98 -4.62 -2.91
C GLY A 214 -19.87 -3.83 -3.87
N LEU A 215 -19.30 -2.90 -4.66
CA LEU A 215 -20.02 -2.12 -5.69
C LEU A 215 -20.68 -2.99 -6.75
N ILE A 216 -20.22 -4.23 -6.97
CA ILE A 216 -20.84 -5.17 -7.91
C ILE A 216 -22.33 -5.43 -7.59
N LEU A 217 -22.69 -5.29 -6.30
CA LEU A 217 -24.08 -5.47 -5.86
C LEU A 217 -25.04 -4.39 -6.41
N LEU A 218 -24.51 -3.21 -6.78
CA LEU A 218 -25.32 -2.17 -7.44
C LEU A 218 -25.88 -2.62 -8.80
N VAL A 219 -25.24 -3.58 -9.44
CA VAL A 219 -25.70 -4.19 -10.68
C VAL A 219 -26.49 -5.48 -10.38
N PHE A 220 -25.97 -6.34 -9.51
CA PHE A 220 -26.56 -7.65 -9.26
C PHE A 220 -27.90 -7.60 -8.56
N ILE A 221 -28.07 -6.74 -7.54
CA ILE A 221 -29.32 -6.71 -6.77
C ILE A 221 -30.50 -6.22 -7.62
N PRO A 222 -30.40 -5.09 -8.37
CA PRO A 222 -31.45 -4.69 -9.30
C PRO A 222 -31.74 -5.75 -10.37
N ALA A 223 -30.72 -6.42 -10.88
CA ALA A 223 -30.89 -7.49 -11.88
C ALA A 223 -31.70 -8.66 -11.30
N ILE A 224 -31.37 -9.16 -10.09
CA ILE A 224 -32.07 -10.26 -9.44
C ILE A 224 -33.53 -9.87 -9.15
N VAL A 225 -33.75 -8.72 -8.51
CA VAL A 225 -35.07 -8.25 -8.10
C VAL A 225 -35.95 -7.94 -9.32
N GLY A 226 -35.41 -7.15 -10.26
CA GLY A 226 -36.12 -6.74 -11.48
C GLY A 226 -36.51 -7.93 -12.34
N TRP A 227 -35.57 -8.84 -12.65
CA TRP A 227 -35.82 -10.05 -13.43
C TRP A 227 -36.89 -10.94 -12.78
N SER A 228 -36.79 -11.16 -11.44
CA SER A 228 -37.72 -12.01 -10.73
C SER A 228 -39.15 -11.44 -10.77
N LEU A 229 -39.30 -10.13 -10.56
CA LEU A 229 -40.59 -9.46 -10.54
C LEU A 229 -41.21 -9.37 -11.94
N LEU A 230 -40.42 -9.09 -12.98
CA LEU A 230 -40.88 -9.09 -14.36
C LEU A 230 -41.42 -10.47 -14.77
N ARG A 231 -40.72 -11.53 -14.34
CA ARG A 231 -41.13 -12.91 -14.63
C ARG A 231 -42.40 -13.35 -13.89
N ASN A 232 -42.56 -12.96 -12.63
CA ASN A 232 -43.64 -13.42 -11.77
C ASN A 232 -44.91 -12.59 -11.93
N ALA A 233 -44.81 -11.31 -12.32
CA ALA A 233 -45.90 -10.34 -12.32
C ALA A 233 -46.58 -10.14 -13.68
N GLY A 234 -46.37 -11.02 -14.65
CA GLY A 234 -46.92 -10.83 -15.99
C GLY A 234 -46.42 -9.55 -16.69
N GLY A 235 -45.28 -9.04 -16.29
CA GLY A 235 -44.59 -7.91 -16.95
C GLY A 235 -44.89 -6.51 -16.40
N SER A 236 -45.58 -6.35 -15.26
CA SER A 236 -45.82 -5.01 -14.70
C SER A 236 -44.56 -4.39 -14.06
N ARG A 237 -44.00 -3.37 -14.72
CA ARG A 237 -42.83 -2.59 -14.22
C ARG A 237 -43.13 -1.87 -12.90
N ARG A 238 -44.40 -1.50 -12.62
CA ARG A 238 -44.81 -0.77 -11.40
C ARG A 238 -44.55 -1.56 -10.12
N GLN A 239 -44.62 -2.90 -10.17
CA GLN A 239 -44.39 -3.76 -9.02
C GLN A 239 -42.90 -3.84 -8.60
N ALA A 240 -41.96 -3.47 -9.49
CA ALA A 240 -40.52 -3.46 -9.19
C ALA A 240 -40.07 -2.15 -8.52
N VAL A 241 -40.83 -1.06 -8.66
CA VAL A 241 -40.42 0.28 -8.20
C VAL A 241 -40.29 0.32 -6.68
N ALA A 242 -41.29 -0.18 -5.92
CA ALA A 242 -41.26 -0.11 -4.46
C ALA A 242 -40.10 -0.95 -3.83
N PRO A 243 -39.84 -2.23 -4.23
CA PRO A 243 -38.69 -2.96 -3.72
C PRO A 243 -37.36 -2.35 -4.11
N LEU A 244 -37.18 -1.88 -5.36
CA LEU A 244 -35.91 -1.27 -5.81
C LEU A 244 -35.69 0.09 -5.14
N GLY A 245 -36.74 0.89 -4.96
CA GLY A 245 -36.69 2.14 -4.20
C GLY A 245 -36.31 1.91 -2.74
N ALA A 246 -36.91 0.91 -2.10
CA ALA A 246 -36.59 0.52 -0.71
C ALA A 246 -35.13 0.03 -0.58
N TRP A 247 -34.64 -0.76 -1.55
CA TRP A 247 -33.24 -1.18 -1.61
C TRP A 247 -32.30 0.01 -1.75
N LEU A 248 -32.50 0.88 -2.73
CA LEU A 248 -31.62 2.03 -2.98
C LEU A 248 -31.64 3.00 -1.80
N GLY A 249 -32.83 3.32 -1.27
CA GLY A 249 -32.95 4.16 -0.08
C GLY A 249 -32.19 3.60 1.12
N ALA A 250 -32.24 2.29 1.35
CA ALA A 250 -31.52 1.64 2.42
C ALA A 250 -29.99 1.61 2.19
N VAL A 251 -29.53 1.46 0.94
CA VAL A 251 -28.09 1.62 0.60
C VAL A 251 -27.61 3.02 0.99
N LEU A 252 -28.33 4.05 0.51
CA LEU A 252 -27.94 5.45 0.75
C LEU A 252 -27.94 5.78 2.25
N VAL A 253 -28.98 5.40 2.97
CA VAL A 253 -29.07 5.63 4.43
C VAL A 253 -27.91 4.93 5.15
N THR A 254 -27.61 3.67 4.80
CA THR A 254 -26.53 2.91 5.44
C THR A 254 -25.18 3.58 5.21
N VAL A 255 -24.90 4.00 3.98
CA VAL A 255 -23.65 4.69 3.62
C VAL A 255 -23.55 6.03 4.35
N LEU A 256 -24.60 6.84 4.33
CA LEU A 256 -24.61 8.15 4.98
C LEU A 256 -24.45 8.05 6.51
N VAL A 257 -25.10 7.08 7.15
CA VAL A 257 -25.04 6.92 8.61
C VAL A 257 -23.67 6.45 9.08
N LEU A 258 -23.07 5.48 8.35
CA LEU A 258 -21.83 4.87 8.80
C LEU A 258 -20.56 5.58 8.30
N LEU A 259 -20.68 6.53 7.37
CA LEU A 259 -19.57 7.35 6.88
C LEU A 259 -19.85 8.85 7.06
N PRO A 260 -19.74 9.37 8.30
CA PRO A 260 -20.00 10.78 8.61
C PRO A 260 -19.15 11.79 7.84
N ALA A 261 -17.98 11.40 7.37
CA ALA A 261 -17.14 12.26 6.51
C ALA A 261 -17.89 12.76 5.26
N LEU A 262 -18.90 12.03 4.78
CA LEU A 262 -19.77 12.48 3.69
C LEU A 262 -20.65 13.70 4.05
N TRP A 263 -20.84 13.98 5.35
CA TRP A 263 -21.67 15.12 5.79
C TRP A 263 -20.93 16.45 5.64
N THR A 264 -19.61 16.44 5.82
CA THR A 264 -18.80 17.67 5.91
C THR A 264 -17.81 17.80 4.74
N ALA A 265 -17.32 16.68 4.18
CA ALA A 265 -16.29 16.68 3.14
C ALA A 265 -16.59 15.70 1.99
N PRO A 266 -17.79 15.73 1.33
CA PRO A 266 -18.16 14.72 0.33
C PRO A 266 -17.23 14.67 -0.88
N ARG A 267 -16.73 15.82 -1.34
CA ARG A 267 -15.77 15.89 -2.48
C ARG A 267 -14.46 15.19 -2.14
N TYR A 268 -13.94 15.45 -0.94
CA TYR A 268 -12.72 14.81 -0.45
C TYR A 268 -12.88 13.28 -0.37
N VAL A 269 -13.99 12.80 0.24
CA VAL A 269 -14.28 11.36 0.36
C VAL A 269 -14.30 10.68 -1.01
N LEU A 270 -15.00 11.28 -1.98
CA LEU A 270 -15.11 10.71 -3.33
C LEU A 270 -13.77 10.70 -4.05
N ALA A 271 -13.03 11.82 -4.03
CA ALA A 271 -11.71 11.93 -4.68
C ALA A 271 -10.70 10.97 -4.02
N HIS A 272 -10.65 10.93 -2.69
CA HIS A 272 -9.74 10.07 -1.94
C HIS A 272 -10.01 8.57 -2.18
N THR A 273 -11.29 8.17 -2.19
CA THR A 273 -11.67 6.78 -2.48
C THR A 273 -11.37 6.39 -3.92
N ALA A 274 -11.64 7.29 -4.89
CA ALA A 274 -11.36 7.05 -6.30
C ALA A 274 -9.86 6.97 -6.58
N GLY A 275 -9.06 7.90 -6.06
CA GLY A 275 -7.61 7.95 -6.24
C GLY A 275 -6.91 6.70 -5.70
N LEU A 276 -7.23 6.27 -4.49
CA LEU A 276 -6.64 5.05 -3.93
C LEU A 276 -7.14 3.77 -4.61
N THR A 277 -8.39 3.72 -5.08
CA THR A 277 -8.87 2.58 -5.86
C THR A 277 -8.10 2.47 -7.18
N GLY A 278 -7.82 3.59 -7.86
CA GLY A 278 -6.96 3.64 -9.04
C GLY A 278 -5.56 3.12 -8.76
N GLN A 279 -4.91 3.60 -7.70
CA GLN A 279 -3.58 3.13 -7.31
C GLN A 279 -3.51 1.62 -7.05
N PHE A 280 -4.53 1.03 -6.41
CA PHE A 280 -4.57 -0.43 -6.19
C PHE A 280 -4.82 -1.24 -7.47
N VAL A 281 -5.44 -0.66 -8.48
CA VAL A 281 -5.65 -1.31 -9.79
C VAL A 281 -4.37 -1.28 -10.61
N ASP A 282 -3.60 -0.18 -10.55
CA ASP A 282 -2.43 0.09 -11.39
C ASP A 282 -1.09 -0.10 -10.66
N ASP A 283 -1.06 -0.66 -9.44
CA ASP A 283 0.15 -0.80 -8.62
C ASP A 283 1.08 -1.90 -9.17
N ALA A 284 1.70 -1.61 -10.31
CA ALA A 284 2.70 -2.47 -10.96
C ALA A 284 3.99 -2.64 -10.12
N ALA A 285 4.18 -1.82 -9.07
CA ALA A 285 5.33 -1.94 -8.17
C ALA A 285 5.20 -3.15 -7.23
N ARG A 286 3.98 -3.64 -7.00
CA ARG A 286 3.74 -4.82 -6.15
C ARG A 286 3.66 -6.08 -6.99
N GLN A 287 4.62 -6.95 -6.81
CA GLN A 287 4.64 -8.25 -7.44
C GLN A 287 3.85 -9.28 -6.63
N THR A 288 3.17 -10.17 -7.33
CA THR A 288 2.46 -11.32 -6.75
C THR A 288 3.15 -12.61 -7.18
N PHE A 289 3.39 -13.52 -6.23
CA PHE A 289 3.90 -14.85 -6.55
C PHE A 289 2.81 -15.69 -7.21
N PHE A 290 3.08 -16.22 -8.40
CA PHE A 290 2.16 -17.11 -9.11
C PHE A 290 2.92 -18.12 -9.96
N LEU A 291 2.62 -19.42 -9.78
CA LEU A 291 3.20 -20.55 -10.51
C LEU A 291 4.75 -20.52 -10.56
N GLY A 292 5.38 -20.22 -9.44
CA GLY A 292 6.83 -20.23 -9.28
C GLY A 292 7.54 -18.94 -9.69
N GLN A 293 6.81 -17.88 -10.03
CA GLN A 293 7.37 -16.60 -10.46
C GLN A 293 6.75 -15.42 -9.72
N MET A 294 7.57 -14.39 -9.45
CA MET A 294 7.09 -13.08 -9.04
C MET A 294 6.68 -12.28 -10.27
N THR A 295 5.46 -11.82 -10.32
CA THR A 295 4.92 -11.09 -11.49
C THR A 295 4.08 -9.89 -11.05
N PRO A 296 4.12 -8.76 -11.77
CA PRO A 296 3.25 -7.62 -11.49
C PRO A 296 1.78 -7.92 -11.82
N ASP A 297 1.48 -8.81 -12.77
CA ASP A 297 0.14 -9.30 -13.06
C ASP A 297 0.15 -10.82 -13.33
N PRO A 298 -0.41 -11.64 -12.42
CA PRO A 298 -0.52 -13.09 -12.61
C PRO A 298 -1.58 -13.52 -13.65
N GLY A 299 -2.29 -12.59 -14.27
CA GLY A 299 -3.27 -12.86 -15.32
C GLY A 299 -4.58 -13.50 -14.85
N PRO A 300 -5.47 -13.88 -15.79
CA PRO A 300 -6.83 -14.35 -15.49
C PRO A 300 -6.88 -15.74 -14.87
N LEU A 301 -5.82 -16.55 -14.97
CA LEU A 301 -5.79 -17.91 -14.41
C LEU A 301 -5.60 -17.93 -12.89
N PHE A 302 -5.22 -16.82 -12.28
CA PHE A 302 -4.96 -16.76 -10.84
C PHE A 302 -6.15 -17.24 -10.00
N TYR A 303 -7.34 -16.67 -10.21
CA TYR A 303 -8.52 -17.05 -9.42
C TYR A 303 -9.07 -18.46 -9.69
N PRO A 304 -9.08 -18.98 -10.90
CA PRO A 304 -9.35 -20.42 -11.14
C PRO A 304 -8.43 -21.34 -10.33
N VAL A 305 -7.11 -21.07 -10.32
CA VAL A 305 -6.14 -21.84 -9.52
C VAL A 305 -6.37 -21.65 -8.02
N ALA A 306 -6.58 -20.40 -7.58
CA ALA A 306 -6.86 -20.10 -6.18
C ALA A 306 -8.13 -20.79 -5.67
N LEU A 307 -9.20 -20.82 -6.46
CA LEU A 307 -10.42 -21.55 -6.11
C LEU A 307 -10.21 -23.06 -6.00
N LEU A 308 -9.47 -23.65 -6.96
CA LEU A 308 -9.16 -25.08 -6.94
C LEU A 308 -8.43 -25.46 -5.65
N LEU A 309 -7.52 -24.62 -5.19
CA LEU A 309 -6.69 -24.85 -4.01
C LEU A 309 -7.40 -24.48 -2.70
N ARG A 310 -8.31 -23.48 -2.70
CA ARG A 310 -8.97 -22.97 -1.49
C ARG A 310 -10.35 -23.57 -1.20
N LEU A 311 -11.10 -24.07 -2.22
CA LEU A 311 -12.33 -24.80 -1.95
C LEU A 311 -12.03 -26.08 -1.15
N SER A 312 -12.73 -26.29 -0.04
CA SER A 312 -12.57 -27.52 0.73
C SER A 312 -12.90 -28.75 -0.14
N PRO A 313 -12.32 -29.91 0.15
CA PRO A 313 -12.61 -31.15 -0.62
C PRO A 313 -14.09 -31.46 -0.75
N ALA A 314 -14.86 -31.28 0.34
CA ALA A 314 -16.32 -31.47 0.32
C ALA A 314 -17.03 -30.45 -0.58
N ALA A 315 -16.61 -29.19 -0.53
CA ALA A 315 -17.17 -28.15 -1.41
C ALA A 315 -16.82 -28.39 -2.88
N SER A 316 -15.60 -28.84 -3.19
CA SER A 316 -15.18 -29.16 -4.55
C SER A 316 -16.02 -30.28 -5.18
N LEU A 317 -16.17 -31.41 -4.46
CA LEU A 317 -16.99 -32.54 -4.92
C LEU A 317 -18.47 -32.14 -5.00
N GLY A 318 -18.95 -31.35 -4.05
CA GLY A 318 -20.30 -30.83 -4.05
C GLY A 318 -20.59 -29.89 -5.22
N LEU A 319 -19.62 -29.04 -5.58
CA LEU A 319 -19.74 -28.15 -6.73
C LEU A 319 -19.84 -28.93 -8.04
N LEU A 320 -19.00 -29.95 -8.23
CA LEU A 320 -19.09 -30.84 -9.38
C LEU A 320 -20.47 -31.53 -9.45
N ALA A 321 -20.99 -32.01 -8.32
CA ALA A 321 -22.33 -32.58 -8.25
C ALA A 321 -23.42 -31.55 -8.58
N GLY A 322 -23.24 -30.28 -8.12
CA GLY A 322 -24.15 -29.18 -8.43
C GLY A 322 -24.18 -28.83 -9.93
N LEU A 323 -23.00 -28.77 -10.56
CA LEU A 323 -22.88 -28.54 -12.00
C LEU A 323 -23.49 -29.70 -12.79
N ALA A 324 -23.23 -30.95 -12.40
CA ALA A 324 -23.85 -32.12 -13.00
C ALA A 324 -25.38 -32.12 -12.84
N ALA A 325 -25.90 -31.61 -11.69
CA ALA A 325 -27.31 -31.46 -11.49
C ALA A 325 -27.97 -30.44 -12.43
N ILE A 326 -27.29 -29.31 -12.68
CA ILE A 326 -27.76 -28.25 -13.60
C ILE A 326 -27.76 -28.75 -15.04
N THR A 327 -26.71 -29.46 -15.46
CA THR A 327 -26.55 -29.93 -16.84
C THR A 327 -27.35 -31.19 -17.17
N SER A 328 -27.74 -31.98 -16.16
CA SER A 328 -28.52 -33.20 -16.39
C SER A 328 -29.92 -32.89 -16.96
N ARG A 329 -30.12 -33.14 -18.26
CA ARG A 329 -31.39 -32.95 -18.95
C ARG A 329 -32.52 -33.86 -18.43
N ARG A 330 -32.25 -34.76 -17.50
CA ARG A 330 -33.20 -35.65 -16.84
C ARG A 330 -33.62 -35.07 -15.47
N PHE A 331 -34.30 -33.93 -15.47
CA PHE A 331 -35.11 -33.46 -14.36
C PHE A 331 -36.61 -33.63 -14.63
N PRO A 332 -37.14 -34.86 -14.72
CA PRO A 332 -38.48 -35.10 -14.27
C PRO A 332 -38.35 -35.33 -12.75
N ALA A 333 -38.45 -34.27 -11.92
CA ALA A 333 -38.69 -34.46 -10.52
C ALA A 333 -40.02 -35.24 -10.41
N PRO A 334 -40.06 -36.38 -9.65
CA PRO A 334 -41.31 -36.99 -9.28
C PRO A 334 -42.29 -35.94 -8.75
N SER A 335 -43.56 -36.04 -9.04
CA SER A 335 -44.60 -35.05 -8.76
C SER A 335 -44.59 -34.56 -7.29
N HIS A 336 -44.29 -35.44 -6.34
CA HIS A 336 -44.13 -35.12 -4.91
C HIS A 336 -42.83 -34.33 -4.56
N LEU A 337 -41.81 -34.31 -5.42
CA LEU A 337 -40.62 -33.48 -5.26
C LEU A 337 -40.78 -32.10 -5.91
N ARG A 338 -41.72 -31.92 -6.83
CA ARG A 338 -42.08 -30.61 -7.39
C ARG A 338 -42.71 -29.69 -6.35
N GLU A 339 -43.43 -30.23 -5.37
CA GLU A 339 -43.98 -29.44 -4.25
C GLU A 339 -42.91 -29.05 -3.18
N VAL A 340 -41.89 -29.89 -2.96
CA VAL A 340 -40.82 -29.66 -1.94
C VAL A 340 -39.61 -28.95 -2.51
N VAL A 341 -39.33 -29.07 -3.80
CA VAL A 341 -38.18 -28.44 -4.52
C VAL A 341 -38.72 -27.49 -5.60
N GLY A 342 -39.95 -27.00 -5.39
CA GLY A 342 -40.62 -26.11 -6.35
C GLY A 342 -39.65 -25.06 -6.91
N GLY A 343 -39.46 -25.00 -8.19
CA GLY A 343 -38.88 -24.00 -9.10
C GLY A 343 -37.92 -22.89 -8.58
N ARG A 344 -37.82 -22.73 -7.28
CA ARG A 344 -37.05 -21.67 -6.59
C ARG A 344 -35.58 -22.01 -6.39
N ALA A 345 -35.26 -23.27 -6.05
CA ALA A 345 -33.89 -23.66 -5.75
C ALA A 345 -32.95 -23.60 -6.97
N PRO A 346 -33.31 -24.15 -8.16
CA PRO A 346 -32.48 -24.00 -9.36
C PRO A 346 -32.26 -22.54 -9.76
N TYR A 347 -33.28 -21.69 -9.57
CA TYR A 347 -33.16 -20.26 -9.85
C TYR A 347 -32.16 -19.57 -8.92
N ALA A 348 -32.22 -19.82 -7.62
CA ALA A 348 -31.29 -19.26 -6.66
C ALA A 348 -29.83 -19.74 -6.93
N VAL A 349 -29.68 -21.04 -7.21
CA VAL A 349 -28.38 -21.64 -7.54
C VAL A 349 -27.75 -21.01 -8.79
N LEU A 350 -28.55 -20.79 -9.86
CA LEU A 350 -28.07 -20.16 -11.08
C LEU A 350 -27.59 -18.71 -10.85
N TRP A 351 -28.32 -17.91 -10.04
CA TRP A 351 -27.90 -16.56 -9.70
C TRP A 351 -26.62 -16.53 -8.87
N LEU A 352 -26.45 -17.46 -7.92
CA LEU A 352 -25.23 -17.58 -7.12
C LEU A 352 -24.03 -17.99 -7.99
N LEU A 353 -24.24 -18.90 -8.94
CA LEU A 353 -23.21 -19.30 -9.89
C LEU A 353 -22.85 -18.16 -10.83
N LEU A 354 -23.84 -17.46 -11.38
CA LEU A 354 -23.62 -16.28 -12.24
C LEU A 354 -22.87 -15.18 -11.48
N PHE A 355 -23.27 -14.92 -10.22
CA PHE A 355 -22.52 -13.99 -9.37
C PHE A 355 -21.06 -14.39 -9.23
N ALA A 356 -20.79 -15.65 -8.89
CA ALA A 356 -19.41 -16.10 -8.70
C ALA A 356 -18.57 -15.93 -9.97
N ILE A 357 -19.12 -16.27 -11.14
CA ILE A 357 -18.42 -16.11 -12.43
C ILE A 357 -18.12 -14.63 -12.71
N VAL A 358 -19.14 -13.76 -12.64
CA VAL A 358 -18.97 -12.34 -12.97
C VAL A 358 -18.08 -11.64 -11.95
N TYR A 359 -18.22 -11.98 -10.66
CA TYR A 359 -17.37 -11.42 -9.60
C TYR A 359 -15.89 -11.78 -9.84
N LEU A 360 -15.59 -13.05 -10.09
CA LEU A 360 -14.20 -13.48 -10.36
C LEU A 360 -13.64 -12.85 -11.63
N SER A 361 -14.47 -12.75 -12.69
CA SER A 361 -14.05 -12.05 -13.91
C SER A 361 -13.75 -10.58 -13.65
N ALA A 362 -14.56 -9.89 -12.84
CA ALA A 362 -14.35 -8.49 -12.51
C ALA A 362 -13.07 -8.27 -11.71
N ILE A 363 -12.81 -9.07 -10.67
CA ILE A 363 -11.58 -8.92 -9.87
C ILE A 363 -10.32 -9.40 -10.62
N SER A 364 -10.48 -10.20 -11.70
CA SER A 364 -9.37 -10.63 -12.56
C SER A 364 -8.78 -9.48 -13.40
N LEU A 365 -9.52 -8.38 -13.56
CA LEU A 365 -9.06 -7.20 -14.32
C LEU A 365 -7.99 -6.39 -13.59
N ALA A 366 -7.94 -6.48 -12.25
CA ALA A 366 -6.91 -5.81 -11.47
C ALA A 366 -5.58 -6.56 -11.55
N SER A 367 -4.45 -5.83 -11.59
CA SER A 367 -3.10 -6.42 -11.60
C SER A 367 -2.77 -7.10 -10.25
N LEU A 368 -3.05 -6.44 -9.13
CA LEU A 368 -2.80 -6.98 -7.80
C LEU A 368 -3.85 -8.03 -7.40
N LYS A 369 -3.43 -9.27 -7.23
CA LYS A 369 -4.32 -10.41 -6.93
C LYS A 369 -3.87 -11.15 -5.67
N TYR A 370 -4.84 -11.46 -4.80
CA TYR A 370 -4.67 -12.34 -3.64
C TYR A 370 -5.82 -13.37 -3.62
N ASP A 371 -5.54 -14.57 -3.17
CA ASP A 371 -6.52 -15.66 -3.08
C ASP A 371 -7.72 -15.31 -2.18
N ARG A 372 -7.50 -14.54 -1.10
CA ARG A 372 -8.55 -14.07 -0.20
C ARG A 372 -9.60 -13.17 -0.88
N TYR A 373 -9.28 -12.54 -2.01
CA TYR A 373 -10.25 -11.74 -2.76
C TYR A 373 -11.33 -12.59 -3.42
N ALA A 374 -11.08 -13.89 -3.63
CA ALA A 374 -12.07 -14.82 -4.14
C ALA A 374 -13.11 -15.27 -3.09
N LEU A 375 -12.97 -14.89 -1.81
CA LEU A 375 -13.82 -15.39 -0.72
C LEU A 375 -15.32 -15.18 -0.94
N PRO A 376 -15.83 -14.05 -1.48
CA PRO A 376 -17.24 -13.87 -1.78
C PRO A 376 -17.78 -14.90 -2.80
N ALA A 377 -16.99 -15.19 -3.85
CA ALA A 377 -17.34 -16.20 -4.83
C ALA A 377 -17.28 -17.61 -4.24
N LEU A 378 -16.24 -17.92 -3.45
CA LEU A 378 -16.10 -19.18 -2.73
C LEU A 378 -17.31 -19.45 -1.83
N ALA A 379 -17.77 -18.45 -1.08
CA ALA A 379 -18.94 -18.58 -0.20
C ALA A 379 -20.24 -18.88 -1.01
N ALA A 380 -20.43 -18.22 -2.15
CA ALA A 380 -21.57 -18.47 -3.04
C ALA A 380 -21.48 -19.87 -3.65
N LEU A 381 -20.30 -20.30 -4.13
CA LEU A 381 -20.06 -21.62 -4.70
C LEU A 381 -20.25 -22.74 -3.66
N THR A 382 -19.93 -22.50 -2.37
CA THR A 382 -20.16 -23.44 -1.28
C THR A 382 -21.68 -23.69 -1.07
N ILE A 383 -22.53 -22.67 -1.28
CA ILE A 383 -23.99 -22.91 -1.27
C ILE A 383 -24.43 -23.78 -2.45
N VAL A 384 -23.88 -23.55 -3.63
CA VAL A 384 -24.12 -24.37 -4.81
C VAL A 384 -23.66 -25.81 -4.55
N ALA A 385 -22.48 -25.99 -3.94
CA ALA A 385 -21.93 -27.28 -3.56
C ALA A 385 -22.85 -28.03 -2.58
N ALA A 386 -23.34 -27.35 -1.53
CA ALA A 386 -24.26 -27.96 -0.57
C ALA A 386 -25.57 -28.45 -1.22
N TRP A 387 -26.10 -27.68 -2.17
CA TRP A 387 -27.26 -28.10 -2.95
C TRP A 387 -26.93 -29.32 -3.83
N GLY A 388 -25.77 -29.34 -4.48
CA GLY A 388 -25.26 -30.46 -5.27
C GLY A 388 -25.10 -31.75 -4.47
N ILE A 389 -24.50 -31.66 -3.27
CA ILE A 389 -24.35 -32.80 -2.34
C ILE A 389 -25.71 -33.41 -1.99
N VAL A 390 -26.67 -32.56 -1.62
CA VAL A 390 -28.01 -33.04 -1.26
C VAL A 390 -28.73 -33.66 -2.46
N TRP A 391 -28.55 -33.11 -3.67
CA TRP A 391 -29.06 -33.68 -4.89
C TRP A 391 -28.45 -35.06 -5.16
N LEU A 392 -27.11 -35.18 -5.05
CA LEU A 392 -26.41 -36.46 -5.28
C LEU A 392 -26.82 -37.52 -4.26
N ALA A 393 -26.89 -37.17 -2.95
CA ALA A 393 -27.33 -38.07 -1.89
C ALA A 393 -28.75 -38.62 -2.14
N ARG A 394 -29.66 -37.82 -2.65
CA ARG A 394 -31.01 -38.24 -3.02
C ARG A 394 -30.99 -39.15 -4.26
N ARG A 395 -30.13 -38.86 -5.22
CA ARG A 395 -30.00 -39.65 -6.45
C ARG A 395 -29.47 -41.07 -6.17
N LEU A 396 -28.52 -41.16 -5.22
CA LEU A 396 -27.92 -42.41 -4.77
C LEU A 396 -28.85 -43.18 -3.79
N LYS A 397 -30.07 -42.69 -3.54
CA LYS A 397 -31.01 -43.24 -2.55
C LYS A 397 -30.40 -43.47 -1.16
N SER A 398 -29.35 -42.71 -0.82
CA SER A 398 -28.70 -42.80 0.47
C SER A 398 -29.55 -42.18 1.57
N HIS A 399 -29.32 -42.58 2.82
CA HIS A 399 -29.92 -41.94 3.98
C HIS A 399 -29.34 -40.53 4.12
N THR A 400 -29.98 -39.54 3.49
CA THR A 400 -29.48 -38.15 3.31
C THR A 400 -28.92 -37.53 4.61
N TRP A 401 -29.55 -37.83 5.78
CA TRP A 401 -29.08 -37.31 7.07
C TRP A 401 -27.73 -37.88 7.50
N HIS A 402 -27.47 -39.19 7.27
CA HIS A 402 -26.21 -39.82 7.57
C HIS A 402 -25.09 -39.28 6.65
N ALA A 403 -25.39 -39.09 5.35
CA ALA A 403 -24.46 -38.45 4.42
C ALA A 403 -24.10 -37.01 4.85
N LEU A 404 -25.10 -36.20 5.25
CA LEU A 404 -24.86 -34.85 5.74
C LEU A 404 -24.04 -34.83 7.04
N ALA A 405 -24.33 -35.74 7.98
CA ALA A 405 -23.58 -35.88 9.21
C ALA A 405 -22.13 -36.30 8.95
N LEU A 406 -21.92 -37.29 8.07
CA LEU A 406 -20.57 -37.71 7.68
C LEU A 406 -19.77 -36.54 7.07
N ILE A 407 -20.36 -35.78 6.13
CA ILE A 407 -19.69 -34.63 5.50
C ILE A 407 -19.38 -33.55 6.54
N ALA A 408 -20.29 -33.27 7.47
CA ALA A 408 -20.03 -32.32 8.56
C ALA A 408 -18.90 -32.78 9.47
N VAL A 409 -18.81 -34.08 9.80
CA VAL A 409 -17.70 -34.65 10.59
C VAL A 409 -16.38 -34.55 9.82
N LEU A 410 -16.36 -34.92 8.53
CA LEU A 410 -15.16 -34.85 7.71
C LEU A 410 -14.68 -33.40 7.55
N GLN A 411 -15.60 -32.47 7.32
CA GLN A 411 -15.29 -31.03 7.21
C GLN A 411 -14.79 -30.48 8.55
N GLY A 412 -15.42 -30.86 9.67
CA GLY A 412 -14.97 -30.52 11.01
C GLY A 412 -13.57 -31.07 11.33
N ALA A 413 -13.32 -32.34 11.02
CA ALA A 413 -12.00 -32.95 11.16
C ALA A 413 -10.95 -32.23 10.32
N TYR A 414 -11.29 -31.90 9.05
CA TYR A 414 -10.39 -31.13 8.18
C TYR A 414 -10.03 -29.77 8.78
N LEU A 415 -10.99 -29.07 9.37
CA LEU A 415 -10.72 -27.81 10.07
C LEU A 415 -9.84 -28.02 11.32
N VAL A 416 -10.20 -29.01 12.18
CA VAL A 416 -9.49 -29.25 13.45
C VAL A 416 -8.02 -29.60 13.22
N LEU A 417 -7.72 -30.35 12.15
CA LEU A 417 -6.34 -30.70 11.78
C LEU A 417 -5.48 -29.47 11.43
N HIS A 418 -6.10 -28.34 11.07
CA HIS A 418 -5.39 -27.11 10.71
C HIS A 418 -5.45 -26.03 11.80
N LEU A 419 -6.12 -26.31 12.94
CA LEU A 419 -6.09 -25.38 14.08
C LEU A 419 -4.72 -25.43 14.78
N PRO A 420 -4.17 -24.29 15.22
CA PRO A 420 -4.77 -22.95 15.25
C PRO A 420 -4.50 -22.09 14.00
N TYR A 421 -3.99 -22.66 12.91
CA TYR A 421 -3.58 -21.97 11.67
C TYR A 421 -4.46 -22.34 10.46
N PRO A 422 -5.77 -22.03 10.48
CA PRO A 422 -6.69 -22.53 9.47
C PRO A 422 -6.45 -21.95 8.06
N LEU A 423 -5.70 -20.85 7.92
CA LEU A 423 -5.32 -20.29 6.62
C LEU A 423 -4.30 -21.16 5.87
N LEU A 424 -3.62 -22.08 6.54
CA LEU A 424 -2.69 -23.04 5.92
C LEU A 424 -3.41 -24.26 5.35
N ALA A 425 -4.74 -24.34 5.46
CA ALA A 425 -5.53 -25.41 4.87
C ALA A 425 -5.71 -25.17 3.36
N TYR A 426 -5.21 -26.12 2.57
CA TYR A 426 -5.37 -26.15 1.11
C TYR A 426 -5.99 -27.48 0.69
N ASN A 427 -6.76 -27.46 -0.38
CA ASN A 427 -7.48 -28.63 -0.90
C ASN A 427 -6.53 -29.78 -1.24
N TRP A 428 -6.56 -30.83 -0.42
CA TRP A 428 -5.69 -32.00 -0.63
C TRP A 428 -6.04 -32.79 -1.89
N LEU A 429 -7.27 -32.70 -2.44
CA LEU A 429 -7.61 -33.26 -3.74
C LEU A 429 -6.89 -32.55 -4.91
N ALA A 430 -6.46 -31.31 -4.68
CA ALA A 430 -5.67 -30.52 -5.63
C ALA A 430 -4.16 -30.52 -5.30
N GLY A 431 -3.70 -31.41 -4.39
CA GLY A 431 -2.32 -31.53 -3.98
C GLY A 431 -1.93 -30.80 -2.69
N GLY A 432 -2.91 -30.19 -2.01
CA GLY A 432 -2.72 -29.59 -0.69
C GLY A 432 -1.74 -28.41 -0.68
N GLN A 433 -1.12 -28.17 0.50
CA GLN A 433 -0.17 -27.09 0.72
C GLN A 433 1.08 -27.20 -0.18
N THR A 434 1.53 -28.41 -0.51
CA THR A 434 2.70 -28.63 -1.37
C THR A 434 2.53 -28.05 -2.77
N ILE A 435 1.37 -28.23 -3.39
CA ILE A 435 1.07 -27.60 -4.69
C ILE A 435 0.75 -26.12 -4.51
N ALA A 436 0.06 -25.76 -3.43
CA ALA A 436 -0.24 -24.37 -3.14
C ALA A 436 1.03 -23.52 -3.01
N ALA A 437 2.05 -23.98 -2.31
CA ALA A 437 3.31 -23.27 -2.15
C ALA A 437 4.09 -23.04 -3.46
N ARG A 438 3.82 -23.84 -4.49
CA ARG A 438 4.37 -23.65 -5.84
C ARG A 438 3.53 -22.73 -6.72
N ALA A 439 2.27 -22.50 -6.34
CA ALA A 439 1.31 -21.78 -7.17
C ALA A 439 0.87 -20.44 -6.61
N LEU A 440 0.81 -20.28 -5.29
CA LEU A 440 0.28 -19.11 -4.58
C LEU A 440 1.18 -18.75 -3.40
N PRO A 441 1.14 -17.50 -2.90
CA PRO A 441 1.68 -17.17 -1.59
C PRO A 441 0.97 -18.00 -0.52
N VAL A 442 1.74 -18.68 0.34
CA VAL A 442 1.22 -19.49 1.46
C VAL A 442 1.55 -18.81 2.77
N GLY A 443 0.60 -18.84 3.70
CA GLY A 443 0.76 -18.20 5.01
C GLY A 443 0.48 -16.70 5.02
N TRP A 444 0.35 -16.17 6.22
CA TRP A 444 0.16 -14.74 6.45
C TRP A 444 0.74 -14.31 7.81
N GLY A 445 1.93 -14.87 8.17
CA GLY A 445 2.66 -14.55 9.39
C GLY A 445 2.46 -15.55 10.54
N GLU A 446 1.84 -16.71 10.30
CA GLU A 446 1.61 -17.75 11.30
C GLU A 446 2.91 -18.27 11.89
N GLY A 447 3.90 -18.57 11.03
CA GLY A 447 5.21 -19.09 11.42
C GLY A 447 6.02 -18.10 12.25
N SER A 448 5.98 -16.82 11.88
CA SER A 448 6.71 -15.75 12.60
C SER A 448 6.28 -15.66 14.07
N GLY A 449 4.98 -15.64 14.34
CA GLY A 449 4.47 -15.56 15.71
C GLY A 449 4.80 -16.81 16.55
N ALA A 450 4.83 -17.99 15.94
CA ALA A 450 5.22 -19.24 16.62
C ALA A 450 6.72 -19.23 16.98
N ALA A 451 7.56 -18.84 16.02
CA ALA A 451 9.01 -18.77 16.18
C ALA A 451 9.43 -17.81 17.30
N VAL A 452 8.83 -16.62 17.33
CA VAL A 452 9.18 -15.61 18.35
C VAL A 452 8.74 -16.03 19.76
N ARG A 453 7.58 -16.64 19.92
CA ARG A 453 7.17 -17.17 21.23
C ARG A 453 8.09 -18.28 21.71
N TRP A 454 8.53 -19.15 20.82
CA TRP A 454 9.52 -20.17 21.18
C TRP A 454 10.83 -19.50 21.64
N LEU A 455 11.33 -18.50 20.90
CA LEU A 455 12.54 -17.76 21.26
C LEU A 455 12.41 -17.15 22.67
N ALA A 456 11.32 -16.46 22.95
CA ALA A 456 11.04 -15.84 24.24
C ALA A 456 10.95 -16.88 25.41
N GLN A 457 10.46 -18.07 25.12
CA GLN A 457 10.30 -19.14 26.14
C GLN A 457 11.57 -19.98 26.33
N SER A 458 12.34 -20.21 25.27
CA SER A 458 13.49 -21.13 25.27
C SER A 458 14.82 -20.44 25.58
N THR A 459 14.86 -19.11 25.56
CA THR A 459 16.07 -18.31 25.72
C THR A 459 15.82 -17.22 26.75
N PRO A 460 16.09 -17.49 28.08
CA PRO A 460 15.75 -16.56 29.17
C PRO A 460 16.30 -15.15 29.01
N ASP A 461 17.49 -15.02 28.40
CA ASP A 461 18.16 -13.72 28.16
C ASP A 461 17.74 -13.04 26.86
N SER A 462 16.76 -13.60 26.13
CA SER A 462 16.32 -13.07 24.84
C SER A 462 15.80 -11.62 24.94
N ALA A 463 15.20 -11.25 26.07
CA ALA A 463 14.72 -9.89 26.31
C ALA A 463 15.83 -8.81 26.29
N GLN A 464 17.10 -9.19 26.48
CA GLN A 464 18.25 -8.27 26.43
C GLN A 464 18.87 -8.20 25.03
N SER A 465 18.59 -9.16 24.18
CA SER A 465 19.12 -9.28 22.82
C SER A 465 18.15 -8.65 21.81
N ARG A 466 18.68 -8.10 20.71
CA ARG A 466 17.86 -7.57 19.62
C ARG A 466 17.40 -8.69 18.69
N LEU A 467 16.15 -8.60 18.25
CA LEU A 467 15.61 -9.46 17.21
C LEU A 467 15.49 -8.67 15.90
N PHE A 468 16.07 -9.18 14.82
CA PHE A 468 15.84 -8.68 13.47
C PHE A 468 14.78 -9.54 12.79
N ALA A 469 13.70 -8.94 12.31
CA ALA A 469 12.57 -9.65 11.69
C ALA A 469 11.97 -8.87 10.52
N THR A 470 11.49 -9.57 9.50
CA THR A 470 10.85 -8.94 8.31
C THR A 470 9.47 -8.35 8.63
N ASN A 471 8.69 -9.04 9.48
CA ASN A 471 7.31 -8.71 9.80
C ASN A 471 7.19 -8.24 11.26
N LEU A 472 7.40 -6.93 11.51
CA LEU A 472 7.27 -6.37 12.86
C LEU A 472 5.86 -6.49 13.44
N PRO A 473 4.76 -6.20 12.72
CA PRO A 473 3.42 -6.40 13.25
C PRO A 473 3.16 -7.82 13.77
N GLY A 474 3.70 -8.83 13.08
CA GLY A 474 3.54 -10.24 13.46
C GLY A 474 4.50 -10.73 14.55
N THR A 475 5.56 -9.97 14.85
CA THR A 475 6.63 -10.39 15.78
C THR A 475 6.71 -9.55 17.04
N ALA A 476 6.60 -8.23 16.94
CA ALA A 476 6.73 -7.33 18.10
C ALA A 476 5.77 -7.62 19.25
N PRO A 477 4.51 -8.05 19.04
CA PRO A 477 3.60 -8.42 20.12
C PRO A 477 4.06 -9.59 20.98
N PHE A 478 4.99 -10.41 20.51
CA PHE A 478 5.42 -11.66 21.15
C PHE A 478 6.88 -11.65 21.63
N TYR A 479 7.56 -10.50 21.50
CA TYR A 479 8.95 -10.34 21.90
C TYR A 479 9.13 -9.12 22.78
N ASP A 480 9.62 -9.32 24.00
CA ASP A 480 9.79 -8.22 24.97
C ASP A 480 11.09 -7.43 24.78
N GLY A 481 12.08 -8.00 24.09
CA GLY A 481 13.36 -7.36 23.81
C GLY A 481 13.29 -6.30 22.68
N PRO A 482 14.42 -5.63 22.42
CA PRO A 482 14.53 -4.72 21.27
C PRO A 482 14.29 -5.49 19.97
N ILE A 483 13.49 -4.92 19.09
CA ILE A 483 13.23 -5.52 17.77
C ILE A 483 13.46 -4.48 16.68
N THR A 484 14.01 -4.92 15.55
CA THR A 484 14.35 -4.08 14.42
C THR A 484 13.91 -4.78 13.13
N ARG A 485 13.40 -4.01 12.19
CA ARG A 485 13.04 -4.57 10.89
C ARG A 485 14.28 -5.10 10.17
N LEU A 486 14.16 -6.32 9.63
CA LEU A 486 15.21 -6.93 8.83
C LEU A 486 15.32 -6.20 7.49
N LYS A 487 16.32 -5.36 7.39
CA LYS A 487 16.83 -4.71 6.18
C LYS A 487 18.35 -4.76 6.24
N ARG A 488 19.01 -4.82 5.11
CA ARG A 488 20.49 -4.90 5.07
C ARG A 488 21.15 -3.73 5.84
N ALA A 489 20.63 -2.52 5.66
CA ALA A 489 21.12 -1.35 6.37
C ALA A 489 21.03 -1.48 7.91
N ASN A 490 19.97 -2.10 8.42
CA ASN A 490 19.82 -2.34 9.85
C ASN A 490 20.79 -3.37 10.40
N LEU A 491 21.32 -4.28 9.56
CA LEU A 491 22.32 -5.29 9.95
C LEU A 491 23.70 -4.69 10.26
N SER A 492 23.95 -3.44 9.87
CA SER A 492 25.13 -2.68 10.34
C SER A 492 25.21 -2.56 11.87
N ARG A 493 24.10 -2.82 12.58
CA ARG A 493 23.96 -2.78 14.04
C ARG A 493 23.94 -4.17 14.69
N LEU A 494 24.04 -5.26 13.92
CA LEU A 494 23.96 -6.62 14.40
C LEU A 494 25.12 -6.94 15.34
N GLN A 495 24.80 -7.57 16.45
CA GLN A 495 25.77 -8.06 17.43
C GLN A 495 25.68 -9.59 17.55
N PRO A 496 26.76 -10.28 17.97
CA PRO A 496 26.77 -11.74 18.08
C PRO A 496 25.73 -12.32 19.04
N ALA A 497 25.23 -11.51 19.98
CA ALA A 497 24.17 -11.89 20.92
C ALA A 497 22.75 -11.71 20.35
N ASP A 498 22.62 -11.06 19.21
CA ASP A 498 21.33 -10.77 18.56
C ASP A 498 20.79 -11.99 17.81
N TYR A 499 19.49 -11.95 17.53
CA TYR A 499 18.78 -12.98 16.80
C TYR A 499 18.30 -12.46 15.46
N LEU A 500 18.25 -13.33 14.47
CA LEU A 500 17.70 -13.07 13.16
C LEU A 500 16.55 -14.04 12.90
N LEU A 501 15.35 -13.54 12.68
CA LEU A 501 14.19 -14.32 12.25
C LEU A 501 13.96 -14.12 10.76
N VAL A 502 13.97 -15.22 10.04
CA VAL A 502 13.82 -15.27 8.60
C VAL A 502 12.65 -16.18 8.25
N THR A 503 11.80 -15.74 7.33
CA THR A 503 10.72 -16.50 6.72
C THR A 503 11.09 -16.96 5.30
N ASP A 504 10.23 -17.73 4.65
CA ASP A 504 10.49 -18.21 3.28
C ASP A 504 10.60 -17.08 2.24
N ASP A 505 10.11 -15.89 2.54
CA ASP A 505 10.26 -14.66 1.72
C ASP A 505 11.66 -14.02 1.90
N LEU A 506 12.70 -14.79 1.61
CA LEU A 506 14.09 -14.34 1.75
C LEU A 506 14.50 -13.45 0.59
N GLU A 507 14.99 -12.25 0.91
CA GLU A 507 15.75 -11.45 -0.04
C GLU A 507 17.03 -12.19 -0.49
N PRO A 508 17.44 -12.12 -1.76
CA PRO A 508 18.58 -12.87 -2.29
C PRO A 508 19.88 -12.71 -1.48
N TRP A 509 20.13 -11.48 -0.97
CA TRP A 509 21.32 -11.20 -0.15
C TRP A 509 21.33 -11.94 1.20
N SER A 510 20.15 -12.13 1.81
CA SER A 510 20.04 -12.87 3.08
C SER A 510 20.11 -14.37 2.84
N ALA A 511 19.53 -14.86 1.75
CA ALA A 511 19.62 -16.26 1.37
C ALA A 511 21.07 -16.70 1.16
N ALA A 512 21.86 -15.92 0.42
CA ALA A 512 23.29 -16.20 0.17
C ALA A 512 24.10 -16.23 1.48
N ALA A 513 23.89 -15.26 2.38
CA ALA A 513 24.60 -15.16 3.65
C ALA A 513 24.27 -16.29 4.64
N LEU A 514 23.11 -16.91 4.51
CA LEU A 514 22.61 -17.95 5.43
C LEU A 514 22.69 -19.36 4.84
N GLN A 515 23.13 -19.53 3.59
CA GLN A 515 23.12 -20.82 2.87
C GLN A 515 23.89 -21.93 3.61
N ASP A 516 25.03 -21.61 4.23
CA ASP A 516 25.89 -22.55 4.93
C ASP A 516 25.79 -22.43 6.46
N ARG A 517 24.71 -21.83 6.98
CA ARG A 517 24.48 -21.62 8.40
C ARG A 517 23.34 -22.47 8.91
N ASP A 518 23.58 -23.20 9.99
CA ASP A 518 22.52 -23.92 10.68
C ASP A 518 21.65 -22.95 11.50
N PRO A 519 20.32 -22.96 11.36
CA PRO A 519 19.44 -22.19 12.23
C PRO A 519 19.49 -22.73 13.66
N LEU A 520 19.37 -21.83 14.64
CA LEU A 520 19.17 -22.19 16.04
C LEU A 520 17.91 -23.04 16.20
N HIS A 521 16.86 -22.68 15.47
CA HIS A 521 15.61 -23.42 15.43
C HIS A 521 14.83 -23.14 14.14
N THR A 522 14.09 -24.14 13.67
CA THR A 522 13.20 -24.04 12.51
C THR A 522 11.78 -24.38 12.92
N PHE A 523 10.86 -23.46 12.66
CA PHE A 523 9.43 -23.72 12.70
C PHE A 523 8.96 -24.08 11.30
N ASP A 524 8.46 -25.29 11.15
CA ASP A 524 7.93 -25.80 9.88
C ASP A 524 6.42 -26.02 10.03
N LEU A 525 5.64 -25.12 9.45
CA LEU A 525 4.18 -25.24 9.32
C LEU A 525 3.77 -25.79 7.94
N GLY A 526 4.72 -26.37 7.24
CA GLY A 526 4.56 -26.95 5.91
C GLY A 526 5.17 -26.06 4.80
N PRO A 527 5.16 -26.58 3.56
CA PRO A 527 5.75 -25.89 2.41
C PRO A 527 5.21 -24.46 2.24
N GLY A 528 6.10 -23.49 2.15
CA GLY A 528 5.79 -22.07 1.99
C GLY A 528 5.47 -21.30 3.27
N GLU A 529 5.58 -21.95 4.45
CA GLU A 529 5.41 -21.29 5.75
C GLU A 529 6.42 -21.84 6.76
N GLN A 530 7.68 -21.52 6.54
CA GLN A 530 8.78 -21.84 7.45
C GLN A 530 9.33 -20.56 8.07
N ALA A 531 9.70 -20.64 9.34
CA ALA A 531 10.39 -19.57 10.06
C ALA A 531 11.65 -20.12 10.73
N ARG A 532 12.81 -19.52 10.44
CA ARG A 532 14.12 -19.94 10.94
C ARG A 532 14.73 -18.84 11.80
N ILE A 533 15.24 -19.22 12.97
CA ILE A 533 15.93 -18.33 13.89
C ILE A 533 17.41 -18.62 13.82
N TYR A 534 18.20 -17.59 13.64
CA TYR A 534 19.66 -17.63 13.65
C TYR A 534 20.22 -16.77 14.78
N ASN A 535 21.41 -17.09 15.25
CA ASN A 535 22.19 -16.30 16.20
C ASN A 535 23.68 -16.33 15.84
N ARG A 536 24.52 -15.63 16.62
CA ARG A 536 26.00 -15.58 16.44
C ARG A 536 26.41 -15.02 15.08
N LEU A 537 25.60 -14.18 14.49
CA LEU A 537 25.86 -13.51 13.22
C LEU A 537 26.56 -12.17 13.45
N ARG A 538 27.27 -11.67 12.45
CA ARG A 538 27.97 -10.38 12.45
C ARG A 538 27.57 -9.57 11.21
N PRO A 539 27.71 -8.23 11.25
CA PRO A 539 27.43 -7.41 10.07
C PRO A 539 28.18 -7.84 8.80
N ASN A 540 29.45 -8.20 8.94
CA ASN A 540 30.29 -8.64 7.82
C ASN A 540 29.77 -9.94 7.14
N ASP A 541 29.01 -10.79 7.85
CA ASP A 541 28.40 -11.97 7.23
C ASP A 541 27.38 -11.59 6.14
N PHE A 542 26.92 -10.33 6.15
CA PHE A 542 25.95 -9.74 5.21
C PHE A 542 26.56 -8.61 4.37
N GLU A 543 27.90 -8.49 4.34
CA GLU A 543 28.61 -7.38 3.70
C GLU A 543 28.11 -5.99 4.17
N ALA A 544 27.63 -5.90 5.40
CA ALA A 544 27.20 -4.65 6.01
C ALA A 544 28.35 -4.08 6.87
N PRO A 545 28.83 -2.85 6.63
CA PRO A 545 29.80 -2.19 7.52
C PRO A 545 29.20 -1.99 8.92
N GLN A 546 30.02 -2.08 9.95
CA GLN A 546 29.53 -1.85 11.31
C GLN A 546 29.28 -0.36 11.56
N LEU A 547 28.05 0.00 11.88
CA LEU A 547 27.68 1.35 12.26
C LEU A 547 28.18 1.66 13.68
N ARG A 548 28.93 2.74 13.82
CA ARG A 548 29.44 3.25 15.11
C ARG A 548 29.04 4.71 15.25
N THR A 549 28.62 5.12 16.43
CA THR A 549 28.34 6.51 16.74
C THR A 549 29.52 7.15 17.48
N GLU A 550 29.83 8.39 17.13
CA GLU A 550 30.81 9.23 17.81
C GLU A 550 30.10 10.40 18.54
N ALA A 551 30.67 10.85 19.63
CA ALA A 551 30.14 11.98 20.38
C ALA A 551 30.13 13.24 19.50
N ARG A 552 28.99 13.94 19.48
CA ARG A 552 28.77 15.22 18.81
C ARG A 552 28.14 16.18 19.80
N GLN A 553 28.37 17.45 19.64
CA GLN A 553 27.73 18.48 20.46
C GLN A 553 27.24 19.60 19.54
N LEU A 554 26.09 19.34 18.89
CA LEU A 554 25.47 20.28 17.96
C LEU A 554 24.08 20.64 18.48
N ARG A 555 23.82 21.92 18.69
CA ARG A 555 22.49 22.40 19.10
C ARG A 555 21.81 23.13 17.95
N PHE A 556 20.63 22.70 17.61
CA PHE A 556 19.76 23.28 16.58
C PHE A 556 18.72 24.19 17.26
N GLY A 557 18.83 25.47 17.03
CA GLY A 557 17.99 26.45 17.70
C GLY A 557 18.09 26.37 19.23
N PRO A 558 17.02 26.73 19.96
CA PRO A 558 17.04 26.70 21.42
C PRO A 558 16.69 25.34 22.03
N ALA A 559 16.08 24.42 21.25
CA ALA A 559 15.32 23.27 21.80
C ALA A 559 15.92 21.89 21.53
N ILE A 560 16.67 21.71 20.44
CA ILE A 560 17.10 20.37 19.96
C ILE A 560 18.62 20.29 19.94
N GLU A 561 19.15 19.17 20.40
CA GLU A 561 20.59 18.89 20.42
C GLU A 561 20.88 17.50 19.86
N VAL A 562 22.00 17.35 19.13
CA VAL A 562 22.62 16.07 18.75
C VAL A 562 23.76 15.80 19.71
N THR A 563 23.75 14.66 20.39
CA THR A 563 24.78 14.26 21.37
C THR A 563 25.75 13.24 20.80
N ALA A 564 25.34 12.43 19.83
CA ALA A 564 26.19 11.52 19.09
C ALA A 564 25.60 11.28 17.68
N ALA A 565 26.44 10.99 16.72
CA ALA A 565 26.03 10.59 15.39
C ALA A 565 27.06 9.64 14.77
N GLY A 566 26.64 8.85 13.78
CA GLY A 566 27.53 8.00 12.98
C GLY A 566 26.80 7.47 11.77
N ALA A 567 27.48 7.36 10.66
CA ALA A 567 26.92 6.92 9.41
C ALA A 567 27.84 5.92 8.69
N VAL A 568 27.24 5.03 7.89
CA VAL A 568 27.97 4.13 6.99
C VAL A 568 27.26 4.06 5.66
N PHE A 569 28.05 4.05 4.59
CA PHE A 569 27.55 3.83 3.25
C PHE A 569 27.50 2.31 2.97
N LEU A 570 26.37 1.87 2.41
CA LEU A 570 26.14 0.47 2.04
C LEU A 570 26.21 0.36 0.52
N PRO A 571 27.17 -0.40 -0.02
CA PRO A 571 27.41 -0.43 -1.47
C PRO A 571 26.30 -1.14 -2.27
N TRP A 572 25.30 -1.70 -1.59
CA TRP A 572 24.13 -2.33 -2.20
C TRP A 572 23.04 -2.61 -1.13
N PRO A 573 21.82 -2.15 -1.27
CA PRO A 573 21.25 -1.29 -2.34
C PRO A 573 21.57 0.19 -2.12
N ASP A 574 22.72 0.70 -2.32
CA ASP A 574 23.12 2.12 -2.31
C ASP A 574 22.42 2.98 -1.22
N ASP A 575 22.38 2.50 0.02
CA ASP A 575 21.74 3.18 1.15
C ASP A 575 22.79 3.72 2.12
N ILE A 576 22.47 4.78 2.84
CA ILE A 576 23.22 5.23 4.02
C ILE A 576 22.45 4.79 5.26
N ALA A 577 23.10 4.04 6.15
CA ALA A 577 22.61 3.84 7.50
C ALA A 577 23.20 4.94 8.41
N LEU A 578 22.33 5.73 9.03
CA LEU A 578 22.67 6.82 9.92
C LEU A 578 22.04 6.58 11.30
N ALA A 579 22.86 6.68 12.34
CA ALA A 579 22.40 6.73 13.74
C ALA A 579 22.61 8.14 14.29
N VAL A 580 21.61 8.70 14.95
CA VAL A 580 21.68 10.01 15.62
C VAL A 580 21.03 9.92 16.99
N ASP A 581 21.74 10.39 17.99
CA ASP A 581 21.26 10.56 19.35
C ASP A 581 20.78 11.99 19.55
N TRP A 582 19.47 12.18 19.47
CA TRP A 582 18.80 13.45 19.66
C TRP A 582 18.44 13.68 21.11
N ARG A 583 18.42 14.93 21.55
CA ARG A 583 17.99 15.33 22.88
C ARG A 583 17.16 16.61 22.83
N ARG A 584 16.02 16.63 23.52
CA ARG A 584 15.26 17.86 23.73
C ARG A 584 15.78 18.57 24.99
N LEU A 585 16.10 19.84 24.85
CA LEU A 585 16.57 20.68 25.97
C LEU A 585 15.38 21.11 26.85
N PRO A 586 15.57 21.29 28.18
CA PRO A 586 14.53 21.72 29.11
C PRO A 586 14.19 23.19 28.92
N GLY A 587 12.96 23.58 29.33
CA GLY A 587 12.53 24.97 29.43
C GLY A 587 12.13 25.67 28.13
N VAL A 588 12.20 24.98 27.01
CA VAL A 588 11.75 25.50 25.72
C VAL A 588 10.46 24.82 25.36
N ALA A 589 9.41 25.59 25.08
CA ALA A 589 8.22 25.05 24.40
C ALA A 589 8.68 24.61 23.03
N SER A 590 8.65 23.29 22.77
CA SER A 590 8.88 22.82 21.42
C SER A 590 7.60 23.06 20.63
N SER A 591 7.68 23.80 19.54
CA SER A 591 6.67 23.76 18.50
C SER A 591 6.49 22.33 18.03
N ASP A 592 5.29 21.96 17.64
CA ASP A 592 4.82 20.59 17.61
C ASP A 592 5.55 19.70 16.62
N THR A 593 6.17 20.25 15.57
CA THR A 593 6.84 19.42 14.55
C THR A 593 8.04 20.17 13.96
N TYR A 594 9.20 19.51 13.99
CA TYR A 594 10.35 19.95 13.20
C TYR A 594 10.46 19.10 11.95
N ARG A 595 10.92 19.71 10.82
CA ARG A 595 11.34 19.01 9.63
C ARG A 595 12.86 18.89 9.65
N LEU A 596 13.34 17.66 9.47
CA LEU A 596 14.75 17.34 9.35
C LEU A 596 15.08 17.15 7.86
N GLN A 597 16.02 17.93 7.35
CA GLN A 597 16.61 17.74 6.03
C GLN A 597 18.02 17.19 6.22
N LEU A 598 18.28 16.04 5.61
CA LEU A 598 19.59 15.39 5.55
C LEU A 598 20.14 15.59 4.15
N ALA A 599 21.41 16.02 4.06
CA ALA A 599 22.06 16.27 2.76
C ALA A 599 23.48 15.71 2.72
N LEU A 600 23.90 15.24 1.55
CA LEU A 600 25.29 14.89 1.26
C LEU A 600 25.97 16.04 0.52
N VAL A 601 27.04 16.54 1.09
CA VAL A 601 27.79 17.69 0.58
C VAL A 601 29.24 17.28 0.29
N ASN A 602 29.70 17.46 -0.92
CA ASN A 602 31.11 17.31 -1.27
C ASN A 602 31.87 18.61 -0.93
N GLU A 603 33.15 18.52 -0.60
CA GLU A 603 33.97 19.68 -0.19
C GLU A 603 33.99 20.84 -1.22
N ASN A 604 33.85 20.54 -2.51
CA ASN A 604 33.92 21.56 -3.58
C ASN A 604 32.78 21.42 -4.61
N GLY A 605 31.69 20.70 -4.30
CA GLY A 605 30.67 20.37 -5.26
C GLY A 605 29.25 20.65 -4.81
N PRO A 606 28.28 20.37 -5.68
CA PRO A 606 26.86 20.50 -5.38
C PRO A 606 26.39 19.52 -4.29
N GLU A 607 25.24 19.80 -3.71
CA GLU A 607 24.53 18.83 -2.88
C GLU A 607 24.01 17.70 -3.74
N HIS A 608 24.31 16.45 -3.34
CA HIS A 608 23.91 15.27 -4.09
C HIS A 608 22.67 14.57 -3.55
N LEU A 609 22.24 14.91 -2.32
CA LEU A 609 21.09 14.30 -1.68
C LEU A 609 20.38 15.34 -0.83
N GLN A 610 19.07 15.44 -0.98
CA GLN A 610 18.20 16.11 0.00
C GLN A 610 17.12 15.13 0.40
N HIS A 611 17.13 14.70 1.65
CA HIS A 611 16.11 13.83 2.22
C HIS A 611 15.39 14.55 3.36
N GLU A 612 14.13 14.92 3.14
CA GLU A 612 13.33 15.67 4.09
C GLU A 612 12.31 14.76 4.78
N ILE A 613 12.34 14.75 6.10
CA ILE A 613 11.48 13.92 6.95
C ILE A 613 11.06 14.71 8.20
N PRO A 614 9.93 14.38 8.84
CA PRO A 614 9.65 14.92 10.16
C PRO A 614 10.67 14.40 11.18
N LEU A 615 11.11 15.26 12.10
CA LEU A 615 11.96 14.87 13.22
C LEU A 615 11.13 14.09 14.23
N LEU A 616 11.32 12.79 14.30
CA LEU A 616 10.60 11.88 15.19
C LEU A 616 11.60 11.02 15.98
N ASN A 617 11.22 10.56 17.17
CA ASN A 617 12.00 9.55 17.86
C ASN A 617 11.69 8.13 17.33
N GLN A 618 12.33 7.12 17.91
CA GLN A 618 12.13 5.71 17.55
C GLN A 618 10.68 5.20 17.71
N ASN A 619 9.83 5.96 18.42
CA ASN A 619 8.42 5.67 18.63
C ASN A 619 7.49 6.52 17.75
N ASP A 620 8.01 7.18 16.73
CA ASP A 620 7.28 8.10 15.84
C ASP A 620 6.62 9.29 16.55
N HIS A 621 7.12 9.64 17.75
CA HIS A 621 6.66 10.82 18.49
C HIS A 621 7.49 12.05 18.11
N PRO A 622 6.87 13.20 17.85
CA PRO A 622 7.57 14.45 17.61
C PRO A 622 8.20 15.00 18.92
N PRO A 623 9.16 15.93 18.82
CA PRO A 623 9.89 16.47 19.97
C PRO A 623 9.02 17.03 21.09
N ALA A 624 7.80 17.49 20.81
CA ALA A 624 6.85 17.94 21.81
C ALA A 624 6.61 16.90 22.92
N PHE A 625 6.63 15.62 22.58
CA PHE A 625 6.37 14.52 23.50
C PHE A 625 7.62 13.83 24.02
N TRP A 626 8.83 14.31 23.65
CA TRP A 626 10.05 13.71 24.18
C TRP A 626 10.28 14.14 25.63
N PRO A 627 10.69 13.23 26.51
CA PRO A 627 11.14 13.61 27.85
C PRO A 627 12.34 14.56 27.76
N ALA A 628 12.28 15.66 28.50
CA ALA A 628 13.39 16.63 28.54
C ALA A 628 14.69 15.96 29.00
N ASN A 629 15.82 16.30 28.39
CA ASN A 629 17.14 15.73 28.61
C ASN A 629 17.33 14.25 28.34
N ALA A 630 16.28 13.52 27.95
CA ALA A 630 16.42 12.11 27.56
C ALA A 630 16.95 11.99 26.13
N VAL A 631 17.94 11.11 25.96
CA VAL A 631 18.48 10.79 24.64
C VAL A 631 17.47 9.95 23.88
N GLN A 632 17.21 10.33 22.62
CA GLN A 632 16.39 9.63 21.65
C GLN A 632 17.30 9.08 20.55
N ALA A 633 17.68 7.83 20.63
CA ALA A 633 18.50 7.17 19.63
C ALA A 633 17.64 6.82 18.40
N VAL A 634 17.85 7.47 17.28
CA VAL A 634 17.07 7.28 16.04
C VAL A 634 17.99 6.77 14.95
N HIS A 635 17.45 5.86 14.14
CA HIS A 635 18.17 5.29 13.00
C HIS A 635 17.41 5.61 11.73
N TYR A 636 18.13 6.16 10.77
CA TYR A 636 17.63 6.51 9.46
C TYR A 636 18.27 5.61 8.41
N ILE A 637 17.49 5.23 7.41
CA ILE A 637 17.96 4.59 6.19
C ILE A 637 17.64 5.56 5.07
N ILE A 638 18.69 6.07 4.43
CA ILE A 638 18.59 7.11 3.42
C ILE A 638 18.99 6.47 2.09
N ALA A 639 18.03 6.39 1.15
CA ALA A 639 18.34 5.96 -0.20
C ALA A 639 19.22 7.00 -0.87
N THR A 640 20.37 6.57 -1.39
CA THR A 640 21.27 7.47 -2.12
C THR A 640 20.81 7.66 -3.55
N PRO A 641 21.05 8.82 -4.16
CA PRO A 641 20.84 8.99 -5.60
C PRO A 641 21.64 7.97 -6.39
N PRO A 642 21.09 7.44 -7.48
CA PRO A 642 21.75 6.39 -8.26
C PRO A 642 23.02 6.86 -8.99
N ASP A 643 23.20 8.16 -9.11
CA ASP A 643 24.27 8.85 -9.84
C ASP A 643 25.29 9.55 -8.96
N ILE A 644 25.28 9.27 -7.63
CA ILE A 644 26.26 9.88 -6.73
C ILE A 644 27.69 9.44 -7.10
N PRO A 645 28.62 10.37 -7.38
CA PRO A 645 30.00 10.02 -7.68
C PRO A 645 30.69 9.34 -6.50
N PRO A 646 31.64 8.44 -6.73
CA PRO A 646 32.49 7.91 -5.65
C PRO A 646 33.32 9.02 -5.00
N GLY A 647 33.42 8.99 -3.67
CA GLY A 647 34.20 9.98 -2.94
C GLY A 647 33.73 10.16 -1.50
N ASP A 648 34.34 11.10 -0.79
CA ASP A 648 33.97 11.44 0.58
C ASP A 648 32.95 12.58 0.59
N TYR A 649 31.89 12.37 1.37
CA TYR A 649 30.78 13.30 1.53
C TYR A 649 30.56 13.60 3.00
N ARG A 650 30.36 14.87 3.34
CA ARG A 650 29.86 15.27 4.65
C ARG A 650 28.34 15.07 4.67
N LEU A 651 27.86 14.32 5.63
CA LEU A 651 26.45 14.17 5.90
C LEU A 651 26.00 15.26 6.87
N VAL A 652 25.21 16.19 6.39
CA VAL A 652 24.77 17.35 7.16
C VAL A 652 23.27 17.28 7.46
N ALA A 653 22.88 17.85 8.61
CA ALA A 653 21.50 18.02 9.03
C ALA A 653 21.11 19.49 9.03
N ARG A 654 19.90 19.80 8.55
CA ARG A 654 19.23 21.09 8.69
C ARG A 654 17.89 20.86 9.36
N LEU A 655 17.53 21.72 10.28
CA LEU A 655 16.28 21.61 11.02
C LEU A 655 15.42 22.83 10.76
N PHE A 656 14.15 22.61 10.42
CA PHE A 656 13.16 23.65 10.19
C PHE A 656 12.06 23.53 11.24
N ASN A 657 11.59 24.65 11.78
CA ASN A 657 10.46 24.68 12.69
C ASN A 657 9.11 24.50 11.93
N ALA A 658 7.99 24.54 12.65
CA ALA A 658 6.66 24.40 12.06
C ALA A 658 6.32 25.53 11.07
N GLU A 659 6.88 26.69 11.25
CA GLU A 659 6.75 27.88 10.42
C GLU A 659 7.63 27.82 9.15
N GLY A 660 8.49 26.80 9.04
CA GLY A 660 9.40 26.61 7.93
C GLY A 660 10.71 27.39 8.05
N GLU A 661 11.01 27.99 9.22
CA GLU A 661 12.25 28.72 9.46
C GLU A 661 13.39 27.77 9.79
N GLN A 662 14.50 27.92 9.09
CA GLN A 662 15.72 27.14 9.32
C GLN A 662 16.37 27.51 10.64
N GLN A 663 16.68 26.53 11.47
CA GLN A 663 17.27 26.73 12.79
C GLN A 663 18.78 26.94 12.69
N GLY A 664 19.30 27.91 13.44
CA GLY A 664 20.73 28.09 13.58
C GLY A 664 21.39 26.95 14.36
N VAL A 665 22.61 26.61 14.00
CA VAL A 665 23.42 25.56 14.64
C VAL A 665 24.51 26.15 15.50
N PHE A 666 24.67 25.61 16.69
CA PHE A 666 25.64 26.05 17.70
C PHE A 666 26.50 24.85 18.14
N ASP A 667 27.77 25.09 18.39
CA ASP A 667 28.70 24.07 18.93
C ASP A 667 28.46 23.84 20.43
N GLY A 668 29.21 22.90 21.03
CA GLY A 668 29.17 22.60 22.47
C GLY A 668 29.58 23.76 23.40
N GLN A 669 30.17 24.83 22.87
CA GLN A 669 30.49 26.04 23.58
C GLN A 669 29.43 27.14 23.39
N GLY A 670 28.37 26.86 22.64
CA GLY A 670 27.28 27.78 22.32
C GLY A 670 27.62 28.85 21.29
N ARG A 671 28.69 28.65 20.48
CA ARG A 671 29.05 29.54 19.37
C ARG A 671 28.25 29.13 18.14
N PHE A 672 27.73 30.12 17.43
CA PHE A 672 27.06 29.90 16.16
C PHE A 672 28.05 29.39 15.11
N VAL A 673 27.75 28.25 14.48
CA VAL A 673 28.59 27.61 13.49
C VAL A 673 27.95 27.56 12.08
N GLY A 674 26.72 28.03 11.95
CA GLY A 674 25.99 28.09 10.69
C GLY A 674 24.54 27.67 10.81
N THR A 675 23.95 27.26 9.70
CA THR A 675 22.55 26.78 9.62
C THR A 675 22.45 25.29 9.29
N GLN A 676 23.60 24.59 9.19
CA GLN A 676 23.70 23.16 9.01
C GLN A 676 24.71 22.54 9.97
N GLY A 677 24.38 21.40 10.53
CA GLY A 677 25.26 20.65 11.44
C GLY A 677 25.81 19.41 10.76
N GLU A 678 27.14 19.25 10.78
CA GLU A 678 27.78 18.04 10.26
C GLU A 678 27.61 16.88 11.24
N LEU A 679 26.95 15.82 10.79
CA LEU A 679 26.70 14.62 11.57
C LEU A 679 27.86 13.63 11.46
N ASP A 680 28.33 13.36 10.23
CA ASP A 680 29.42 12.44 9.96
C ASP A 680 29.95 12.62 8.54
N THR A 681 31.04 11.91 8.21
CA THR A 681 31.56 11.80 6.85
C THR A 681 31.39 10.36 6.36
N VAL A 682 30.85 10.19 5.16
CA VAL A 682 30.64 8.88 4.52
C VAL A 682 31.42 8.81 3.20
N THR A 683 32.02 7.66 2.93
CA THR A 683 32.70 7.41 1.66
C THR A 683 31.76 6.64 0.74
N ALA A 684 31.23 7.29 -0.30
CA ALA A 684 30.48 6.64 -1.35
C ALA A 684 31.42 5.81 -2.20
N GLN A 685 31.10 4.53 -2.36
CA GLN A 685 31.85 3.61 -3.21
C GLN A 685 31.15 3.43 -4.54
N ALA A 686 31.91 3.25 -5.61
CA ALA A 686 31.33 2.88 -6.90
C ALA A 686 30.50 1.60 -6.75
N PRO A 687 29.24 1.60 -7.23
CA PRO A 687 28.34 0.46 -7.05
C PRO A 687 28.91 -0.77 -7.77
N ARG A 688 29.20 -1.82 -7.01
CA ARG A 688 29.69 -3.10 -7.53
C ARG A 688 28.52 -3.98 -7.89
N ALA A 689 28.64 -4.61 -9.05
CA ALA A 689 27.76 -5.69 -9.41
C ALA A 689 28.19 -6.96 -8.67
N GLN A 690 27.31 -7.68 -7.98
CA GLN A 690 27.64 -8.94 -7.30
C GLN A 690 27.70 -10.15 -8.26
N PRO A 691 28.69 -11.04 -8.18
CA PRO A 691 28.67 -12.32 -8.87
C PRO A 691 27.82 -13.36 -8.09
N PRO A 692 27.18 -14.29 -8.75
CA PRO A 692 26.90 -14.42 -10.18
C PRO A 692 25.71 -13.57 -10.56
N LEU A 693 26.05 -12.56 -11.42
CA LEU A 693 25.06 -11.54 -11.58
C LEU A 693 23.92 -11.91 -12.39
N ASP A 694 22.84 -11.58 -11.90
CA ASP A 694 21.61 -11.34 -12.64
C ASP A 694 21.71 -10.03 -13.42
N ILE A 695 22.60 -9.99 -14.42
CA ILE A 695 22.52 -8.96 -15.44
C ILE A 695 21.25 -9.27 -16.23
N PRO A 696 20.19 -8.47 -16.11
CA PRO A 696 18.88 -8.82 -16.65
C PRO A 696 18.89 -9.04 -18.16
N GLN A 697 19.74 -8.28 -18.85
CA GLN A 697 19.93 -8.42 -20.30
C GLN A 697 21.43 -8.30 -20.62
N ARG A 698 22.05 -9.41 -20.96
CA ARG A 698 23.47 -9.45 -21.33
C ARG A 698 23.65 -8.98 -22.77
N VAL A 699 24.68 -8.16 -22.99
CA VAL A 699 25.11 -7.73 -24.30
C VAL A 699 26.38 -8.52 -24.63
N ALA A 700 26.35 -9.31 -25.70
CA ALA A 700 27.50 -10.07 -26.14
C ALA A 700 28.49 -9.18 -26.90
N ASP A 701 29.80 -9.41 -26.71
CA ASP A 701 30.91 -8.85 -27.46
C ASP A 701 31.07 -7.31 -27.45
N ALA A 702 30.45 -6.62 -26.49
CA ALA A 702 30.48 -5.17 -26.37
C ALA A 702 31.28 -4.74 -25.12
N ALA A 703 32.53 -5.11 -25.04
CA ALA A 703 33.38 -4.64 -23.95
C ALA A 703 33.54 -3.11 -24.04
N PRO A 704 33.39 -2.37 -22.93
CA PRO A 704 33.24 -2.84 -21.54
C PRO A 704 31.80 -3.05 -21.07
N LEU A 705 30.75 -2.73 -21.87
CA LEU A 705 29.33 -2.95 -21.48
C LEU A 705 29.02 -4.46 -21.41
N ARG A 706 28.57 -4.93 -20.26
CA ARG A 706 28.19 -6.33 -20.04
C ARG A 706 26.69 -6.59 -20.13
N GLY A 707 25.88 -5.55 -19.97
CA GLY A 707 24.44 -5.63 -20.06
C GLY A 707 23.75 -4.38 -19.55
N HIS A 708 22.42 -4.41 -19.56
CA HIS A 708 21.57 -3.32 -19.08
C HIS A 708 20.36 -3.85 -18.30
N GLY A 709 19.71 -2.99 -17.53
CA GLY A 709 18.47 -3.27 -16.83
C GLY A 709 17.23 -3.18 -17.72
N SER A 710 16.08 -3.13 -17.08
CA SER A 710 14.81 -2.90 -17.78
C SER A 710 14.83 -1.52 -18.44
N LEU A 711 14.49 -1.48 -19.72
CA LEU A 711 14.37 -0.24 -20.45
C LEU A 711 12.98 0.39 -20.20
N PRO A 712 12.88 1.73 -20.18
CA PRO A 712 11.58 2.39 -20.16
C PRO A 712 10.80 2.01 -21.43
N GLN A 713 9.56 1.59 -21.28
CA GLN A 713 8.71 1.21 -22.42
C GLN A 713 8.22 2.43 -23.18
N GLN A 714 7.98 3.54 -22.49
CA GLN A 714 7.51 4.80 -23.05
C GLN A 714 8.28 5.98 -22.45
N ALA A 715 8.49 7.03 -23.23
CA ALA A 715 8.98 8.31 -22.73
C ALA A 715 8.49 9.45 -23.63
N THR A 716 8.29 10.61 -23.02
CA THR A 716 7.89 11.84 -23.74
C THR A 716 9.13 12.64 -24.16
N THR A 717 9.08 13.33 -25.31
CA THR A 717 10.18 14.23 -25.71
C THR A 717 10.46 15.29 -24.64
N GLY A 718 11.73 15.45 -24.27
CA GLY A 718 12.18 16.30 -23.17
C GLY A 718 12.18 15.63 -21.78
N GLN A 719 11.62 14.45 -21.63
CA GLN A 719 11.64 13.69 -20.37
C GLN A 719 13.03 13.14 -20.09
N THR A 720 13.46 13.19 -18.82
CA THR A 720 14.69 12.52 -18.38
C THR A 720 14.42 11.04 -18.12
N VAL A 721 15.24 10.16 -18.70
CA VAL A 721 15.19 8.70 -18.52
C VAL A 721 16.51 8.20 -17.93
N GLY A 722 16.43 7.31 -16.94
CA GLY A 722 17.57 6.64 -16.33
C GLY A 722 17.71 5.21 -16.88
N LEU A 723 18.94 4.75 -17.06
CA LEU A 723 19.25 3.39 -17.47
C LEU A 723 20.22 2.74 -16.51
N ASP A 724 19.98 1.48 -16.16
CA ASP A 724 20.95 0.67 -15.45
C ASP A 724 21.87 -0.01 -16.45
N LEU A 725 23.17 0.24 -16.35
CA LEU A 725 24.19 -0.34 -17.20
C LEU A 725 25.20 -1.11 -16.36
N TRP A 726 25.59 -2.32 -16.77
CA TRP A 726 26.66 -3.09 -16.15
C TRP A 726 27.95 -2.95 -16.95
N TRP A 727 28.93 -2.26 -16.37
CA TRP A 727 30.17 -1.86 -17.04
C TRP A 727 31.35 -2.56 -16.42
N GLN A 728 32.14 -3.24 -17.21
CA GLN A 728 33.40 -3.85 -16.76
C GLN A 728 34.56 -2.87 -16.91
N ALA A 729 35.32 -2.67 -15.84
CA ALA A 729 36.51 -1.86 -15.88
C ALA A 729 37.60 -2.52 -16.76
N VAL A 730 37.93 -1.89 -17.89
CA VAL A 730 38.95 -2.36 -18.84
C VAL A 730 39.98 -1.25 -19.07
N GLY A 731 41.18 -1.41 -18.58
CA GLY A 731 42.26 -0.41 -18.76
C GLY A 731 42.07 0.88 -17.95
N THR A 732 42.51 2.00 -18.45
CA THR A 732 42.24 3.33 -17.87
C THR A 732 40.81 3.73 -18.21
N PRO A 733 39.99 3.84 -17.24
CA PRO A 733 38.62 4.16 -17.46
C PRO A 733 38.42 5.68 -17.51
N GLY A 734 37.91 6.17 -18.56
CA GLY A 734 37.48 7.55 -18.79
C GLY A 734 36.66 7.54 -20.06
N GLY A 735 35.67 8.37 -20.15
CA GLY A 735 34.89 8.52 -21.36
C GLY A 735 33.49 9.03 -21.12
N ARG A 736 32.77 9.15 -22.20
CA ARG A 736 31.41 9.67 -22.22
C ARG A 736 30.48 8.70 -22.92
N LEU A 737 29.32 8.52 -22.35
CA LEU A 737 28.24 7.78 -22.97
C LEU A 737 27.26 8.73 -23.64
N ALA A 738 26.87 8.44 -24.87
CA ALA A 738 25.78 9.11 -25.56
C ALA A 738 24.69 8.10 -25.88
N LEU A 739 23.46 8.47 -25.63
CA LEU A 739 22.28 7.70 -26.01
C LEU A 739 21.72 8.25 -27.30
N GLU A 740 21.29 7.38 -28.22
CA GLU A 740 20.62 7.73 -29.46
C GLU A 740 19.19 7.19 -29.42
N VAL A 741 18.22 8.06 -29.65
CA VAL A 741 16.81 7.73 -29.70
C VAL A 741 16.26 8.06 -31.09
N GLY A 742 15.96 7.04 -31.90
CA GLY A 742 15.41 7.24 -33.23
C GLY A 742 16.32 7.99 -34.18
N GLY A 743 17.65 7.87 -34.02
CA GLY A 743 18.67 8.56 -34.85
C GLY A 743 19.06 9.95 -34.33
N VAL A 744 18.48 10.41 -33.21
CA VAL A 744 18.86 11.67 -32.57
C VAL A 744 19.69 11.38 -31.32
N THR A 745 20.88 11.98 -31.25
CA THR A 745 21.83 11.75 -30.16
C THR A 745 21.52 12.68 -28.98
N THR A 746 21.51 12.12 -27.78
CA THR A 746 21.33 12.87 -26.53
C THR A 746 22.62 13.59 -26.09
N GLU A 747 22.54 14.31 -24.98
CA GLU A 747 23.71 14.83 -24.28
C GLU A 747 24.67 13.70 -23.85
N ARG A 748 25.95 14.03 -23.78
CA ARG A 748 27.02 13.11 -23.42
C ARG A 748 27.19 13.07 -21.91
N VAL A 749 27.01 11.89 -21.31
CA VAL A 749 27.17 11.68 -19.87
C VAL A 749 28.57 11.13 -19.59
N ALA A 750 29.35 11.79 -18.73
CA ALA A 750 30.66 11.33 -18.34
C ALA A 750 30.57 10.04 -17.49
N VAL A 751 31.46 9.10 -17.73
CA VAL A 751 31.65 7.93 -16.90
C VAL A 751 32.83 8.21 -15.96
N ASP A 752 32.51 8.47 -14.69
CA ASP A 752 33.55 8.55 -13.65
C ASP A 752 33.87 7.15 -13.16
N ALA A 753 35.06 6.69 -13.54
CA ALA A 753 35.57 5.39 -13.17
C ALA A 753 36.70 5.46 -12.14
N THR A 754 36.78 6.58 -11.41
CA THR A 754 37.79 6.76 -10.34
C THR A 754 37.62 5.66 -9.29
N GLY A 755 38.73 5.01 -8.95
CA GLY A 755 38.73 3.92 -7.94
C GLY A 755 38.19 2.57 -8.41
N TRP A 756 37.87 2.40 -9.70
CA TRP A 756 37.48 1.10 -10.24
C TRP A 756 38.67 0.14 -10.36
N ALA A 757 38.46 -1.10 -9.97
CA ALA A 757 39.46 -2.17 -10.11
C ALA A 757 39.31 -2.86 -11.47
N ALA A 758 40.44 -3.02 -12.18
CA ALA A 758 40.42 -3.65 -13.49
C ALA A 758 39.78 -5.05 -13.47
N GLY A 759 38.94 -5.33 -14.45
CA GLY A 759 38.21 -6.60 -14.59
C GLY A 759 36.95 -6.73 -13.74
N GLN A 760 36.74 -5.86 -12.78
CA GLN A 760 35.46 -5.82 -11.99
C GLN A 760 34.33 -5.22 -12.80
N VAL A 761 33.10 -5.65 -12.50
CA VAL A 761 31.88 -5.12 -13.11
C VAL A 761 31.21 -4.16 -12.16
N TYR A 762 30.87 -2.98 -12.65
CA TYR A 762 30.21 -1.92 -11.91
C TYR A 762 28.83 -1.63 -12.52
N ARG A 763 27.87 -1.23 -11.70
CA ARG A 763 26.57 -0.76 -12.14
C ARG A 763 26.62 0.75 -12.27
N LEU A 764 26.33 1.26 -13.46
CA LEU A 764 26.17 2.67 -13.75
C LEU A 764 24.68 2.97 -13.89
N ARG A 765 24.26 4.16 -13.47
CA ARG A 765 22.88 4.63 -13.61
C ARG A 765 22.84 6.03 -14.24
N PRO A 766 23.38 6.19 -15.46
CA PRO A 766 23.31 7.47 -16.13
C PRO A 766 21.88 7.83 -16.47
N THR A 767 21.63 9.15 -16.48
CA THR A 767 20.35 9.73 -16.90
C THR A 767 20.55 10.54 -18.16
N TRP A 768 19.64 10.44 -19.10
CA TRP A 768 19.60 11.20 -20.33
C TRP A 768 18.23 11.84 -20.55
N ARG A 769 18.26 12.95 -21.24
CA ARG A 769 17.02 13.57 -21.70
C ARG A 769 16.65 13.04 -23.09
N VAL A 770 15.40 12.61 -23.27
CA VAL A 770 14.88 12.26 -24.60
C VAL A 770 14.89 13.51 -25.47
N PRO A 771 15.54 13.49 -26.66
CA PRO A 771 15.63 14.67 -27.50
C PRO A 771 14.26 15.25 -27.87
N LEU A 772 14.17 16.57 -27.97
CA LEU A 772 12.94 17.27 -28.29
C LEU A 772 12.44 16.95 -29.71
N ASP A 773 13.36 16.65 -30.59
CA ASP A 773 13.20 16.32 -32.01
C ASP A 773 13.24 14.82 -32.30
N ALA A 774 13.23 13.99 -31.26
CA ALA A 774 13.10 12.54 -31.40
C ALA A 774 11.77 12.19 -32.11
N PRO A 775 11.81 11.31 -33.11
CA PRO A 775 10.60 10.94 -33.86
C PRO A 775 9.62 10.17 -32.99
N ALA A 776 8.31 10.39 -33.23
CA ALA A 776 7.25 9.70 -32.51
C ALA A 776 7.19 8.21 -32.80
N GLY A 777 6.61 7.44 -31.89
CA GLY A 777 6.38 5.99 -31.98
C GLY A 777 7.58 5.19 -31.50
N VAL A 778 7.56 3.89 -31.82
CA VAL A 778 8.58 2.95 -31.35
C VAL A 778 9.93 3.21 -32.04
N GLN A 779 10.90 3.66 -31.25
CA GLN A 779 12.22 4.06 -31.71
C GLN A 779 13.32 3.15 -31.14
N PRO A 780 14.39 2.86 -31.89
CA PRO A 780 15.54 2.15 -31.37
C PRO A 780 16.28 3.02 -30.37
N LEU A 781 16.70 2.39 -29.26
CA LEU A 781 17.52 2.96 -28.22
C LEU A 781 18.94 2.43 -28.40
N ARG A 782 19.89 3.29 -28.74
CA ARG A 782 21.27 2.92 -29.00
C ARG A 782 22.21 3.67 -28.10
N LEU A 783 23.31 3.01 -27.69
CA LEU A 783 24.35 3.55 -26.83
C LEU A 783 25.67 3.66 -27.61
N THR A 784 26.34 4.78 -27.49
CA THR A 784 27.69 5.02 -28.05
C THR A 784 28.66 5.36 -26.91
N TRP A 785 29.85 4.82 -26.94
CA TRP A 785 30.93 5.17 -26.02
C TRP A 785 31.99 5.98 -26.72
N LEU A 786 32.36 7.12 -26.14
CA LEU A 786 33.31 8.10 -26.62
C LEU A 786 34.43 8.24 -25.59
N ASP A 787 35.65 8.48 -26.03
CA ASP A 787 36.74 8.91 -25.14
C ASP A 787 36.58 10.39 -24.71
N ASP A 788 37.52 10.85 -23.88
CA ASP A 788 37.49 12.24 -23.38
C ASP A 788 37.68 13.28 -24.49
N GLU A 789 38.30 12.91 -25.61
CA GLU A 789 38.45 13.73 -26.79
C GLU A 789 37.24 13.67 -27.72
N GLY A 790 36.26 12.80 -27.42
CA GLY A 790 35.02 12.66 -28.18
C GLY A 790 35.08 11.73 -29.37
N GLN A 791 36.13 10.86 -29.45
CA GLN A 791 36.25 9.85 -30.48
C GLN A 791 35.46 8.60 -30.12
N GLU A 792 34.78 8.01 -31.08
CA GLU A 792 34.00 6.79 -30.85
C GLU A 792 34.89 5.60 -30.53
N GLN A 793 34.69 4.95 -29.41
CA GLN A 793 35.41 3.78 -28.96
C GLN A 793 34.80 2.47 -29.46
N TRP A 794 33.58 2.47 -29.88
CA TRP A 794 32.91 1.36 -30.53
C TRP A 794 32.77 1.61 -32.02
N ALA A 795 33.01 0.58 -32.83
CA ALA A 795 32.88 0.64 -34.29
C ALA A 795 31.46 0.95 -34.78
N GLN A 796 30.44 0.66 -33.93
CA GLN A 796 29.03 0.98 -34.15
C GLN A 796 28.31 1.14 -32.81
N PRO A 797 27.26 2.00 -32.74
CA PRO A 797 26.41 2.10 -31.57
C PRO A 797 25.77 0.77 -31.20
N ILE A 798 25.70 0.47 -29.91
CA ILE A 798 25.07 -0.76 -29.41
C ILE A 798 23.57 -0.54 -29.24
N THR A 799 22.77 -1.37 -29.89
CA THR A 799 21.32 -1.34 -29.68
C THR A 799 20.96 -2.02 -28.36
N LEU A 800 20.41 -1.25 -27.40
CA LEU A 800 19.92 -1.75 -26.12
C LEU A 800 18.51 -2.34 -26.26
N GLY A 801 17.65 -1.73 -27.05
CA GLY A 801 16.25 -2.12 -27.26
C GLY A 801 15.44 -1.07 -28.00
N GLN A 802 14.18 -0.93 -27.62
CA GLN A 802 13.26 0.06 -28.21
C GLN A 802 12.50 0.80 -27.12
N ILE A 803 12.11 2.04 -27.41
CA ILE A 803 11.28 2.90 -26.56
C ILE A 803 10.18 3.52 -27.41
N ASP A 804 8.96 3.58 -26.91
CA ASP A 804 7.85 4.29 -27.56
C ASP A 804 7.91 5.76 -27.18
N VAL A 805 8.30 6.61 -28.14
CA VAL A 805 8.45 8.05 -27.94
C VAL A 805 7.11 8.74 -28.16
N GLN A 806 6.63 9.38 -27.11
CA GLN A 806 5.45 10.23 -27.16
C GLN A 806 5.88 11.68 -27.42
N VAL A 807 5.42 12.27 -28.53
CA VAL A 807 5.70 13.67 -28.84
C VAL A 807 4.66 14.53 -28.13
N ARG A 808 5.12 15.43 -27.27
CA ARG A 808 4.24 16.39 -26.60
C ARG A 808 3.86 17.52 -27.58
N GLU A 809 2.56 17.83 -27.68
CA GLU A 809 2.11 19.04 -28.36
C GLU A 809 2.68 20.29 -27.68
N ARG A 810 3.31 21.15 -28.44
CA ARG A 810 3.95 22.37 -27.97
C ARG A 810 3.28 23.59 -28.60
N ARG A 811 3.14 24.63 -27.78
CA ARG A 811 2.61 25.92 -28.22
C ARG A 811 3.76 26.91 -28.33
N PHE A 812 3.85 27.63 -29.47
CA PHE A 812 4.85 28.66 -29.69
C PHE A 812 4.24 30.04 -29.90
N GLU A 813 2.92 30.13 -29.97
CA GLU A 813 2.20 31.39 -30.12
C GLU A 813 1.62 31.83 -28.78
N LEU A 814 1.81 33.10 -28.46
CA LEU A 814 1.22 33.69 -27.26
C LEU A 814 -0.32 33.71 -27.37
N PRO A 815 -1.04 33.64 -26.26
CA PRO A 815 -2.49 33.78 -26.22
C PRO A 815 -2.93 35.09 -26.87
N ALA A 816 -3.99 35.07 -27.69
CA ALA A 816 -4.52 36.25 -28.33
C ALA A 816 -5.00 37.29 -27.29
N GLY A 817 -4.63 38.58 -27.50
CA GLY A 817 -5.00 39.66 -26.59
C GLY A 817 -4.16 39.79 -25.34
N LEU A 818 -3.04 39.04 -25.21
CA LEU A 818 -2.10 39.19 -24.12
C LEU A 818 -1.21 40.41 -24.35
N ASP A 819 -1.22 41.37 -23.41
CA ASP A 819 -0.21 42.42 -23.35
C ASP A 819 1.05 41.84 -22.72
N ALA A 820 2.08 41.61 -23.58
CA ALA A 820 3.30 40.93 -23.16
C ALA A 820 4.09 41.75 -22.15
N LEU A 821 4.36 41.16 -20.97
CA LEU A 821 5.14 41.77 -19.89
C LEU A 821 6.63 41.83 -20.23
N GLY A 822 7.15 40.80 -20.87
CA GLY A 822 8.56 40.73 -21.27
C GLY A 822 9.55 40.68 -20.08
N VAL A 823 9.13 40.22 -18.92
CA VAL A 823 9.95 40.11 -17.72
C VAL A 823 10.84 38.89 -17.82
N GLN A 824 12.16 39.08 -17.78
CA GLN A 824 13.13 38.01 -17.90
C GLN A 824 13.44 37.38 -16.54
N ILE A 825 13.41 36.04 -16.44
CA ILE A 825 13.74 35.30 -15.24
C ILE A 825 14.91 34.33 -15.54
N GLY A 826 16.07 34.67 -15.02
CA GLY A 826 17.34 34.03 -15.38
C GLY A 826 17.62 34.14 -16.86
N SER A 827 18.31 33.15 -17.43
CA SER A 827 18.45 32.98 -18.89
C SER A 827 17.33 32.11 -19.47
N SER A 828 16.58 31.41 -18.61
CA SER A 828 15.74 30.27 -19.02
C SER A 828 14.33 30.65 -19.41
N ALA A 829 13.71 31.68 -18.82
CA ALA A 829 12.31 31.98 -19.04
C ALA A 829 11.99 33.48 -19.15
N LEU A 830 10.95 33.79 -19.93
CA LEU A 830 10.28 35.07 -19.97
C LEU A 830 8.89 34.92 -19.36
N LEU A 831 8.53 35.77 -18.42
CA LEU A 831 7.17 35.93 -17.97
C LEU A 831 6.46 36.88 -18.95
N GLN A 832 5.62 36.32 -19.81
CA GLN A 832 4.90 37.06 -20.85
C GLN A 832 3.55 37.57 -20.38
N GLY A 833 2.96 36.92 -19.36
CA GLY A 833 1.70 37.37 -18.80
C GLY A 833 1.47 36.87 -17.39
N ALA A 834 0.83 37.72 -16.59
CA ALA A 834 0.35 37.33 -15.26
C ALA A 834 -0.97 38.07 -15.00
N SER A 835 -2.04 37.35 -14.69
CA SER A 835 -3.34 37.93 -14.34
C SER A 835 -3.91 37.27 -13.08
N VAL A 836 -4.51 38.09 -12.22
CA VAL A 836 -5.09 37.64 -10.96
C VAL A 836 -6.60 37.82 -11.02
N GLU A 837 -7.32 36.79 -10.62
CA GLU A 837 -8.77 36.78 -10.42
C GLU A 837 -9.07 36.41 -8.97
N VAL A 838 -9.90 37.24 -8.32
CA VAL A 838 -10.32 37.01 -6.94
C VAL A 838 -11.70 36.40 -6.95
N GLU A 839 -11.82 35.16 -6.49
CA GLU A 839 -13.08 34.41 -6.36
C GLU A 839 -13.56 34.36 -4.89
N GLN A 840 -14.69 33.69 -4.63
CA GLN A 840 -15.28 33.66 -3.28
C GLN A 840 -14.38 32.98 -2.23
N GLU A 841 -13.65 31.93 -2.63
CA GLU A 841 -12.81 31.14 -1.69
C GLU A 841 -11.34 31.12 -2.11
N THR A 842 -10.98 31.61 -3.30
CA THR A 842 -9.63 31.51 -3.84
C THR A 842 -9.20 32.80 -4.55
N VAL A 843 -7.89 32.99 -4.60
CA VAL A 843 -7.19 33.92 -5.49
C VAL A 843 -6.52 33.07 -6.57
N ARG A 844 -6.95 33.25 -7.83
CA ARG A 844 -6.42 32.52 -8.96
C ARG A 844 -5.43 33.39 -9.72
N LEU A 845 -4.21 32.87 -9.91
CA LEU A 845 -3.16 33.48 -10.70
C LEU A 845 -2.98 32.67 -11.99
N ASN A 846 -3.18 33.31 -13.16
CA ASN A 846 -2.81 32.73 -14.44
C ASN A 846 -1.48 33.32 -14.90
N ILE A 847 -0.54 32.44 -15.26
CA ILE A 847 0.82 32.79 -15.68
C ILE A 847 1.02 32.31 -17.12
N VAL A 848 1.64 33.14 -17.95
CA VAL A 848 2.10 32.77 -19.28
C VAL A 848 3.61 32.87 -19.31
N TRP A 849 4.26 31.70 -19.32
CA TRP A 849 5.70 31.60 -19.54
C TRP A 849 6.03 31.47 -21.00
N GLN A 850 7.18 31.96 -21.42
CA GLN A 850 7.83 31.62 -22.68
C GLN A 850 9.27 31.19 -22.38
N ALA A 851 9.65 30.01 -22.85
CA ALA A 851 11.01 29.52 -22.68
C ALA A 851 11.97 30.35 -23.52
N ASN A 852 13.02 30.89 -22.92
CA ASN A 852 14.02 31.65 -23.66
C ASN A 852 15.07 30.71 -24.28
N GLU A 853 15.51 29.75 -23.45
CA GLU A 853 16.42 28.67 -23.86
C GLU A 853 16.03 27.37 -23.18
N GLN A 854 16.61 26.29 -23.67
CA GLN A 854 16.38 24.99 -23.02
C GLN A 854 17.17 24.92 -21.70
N SER A 855 16.48 24.82 -20.58
CA SER A 855 17.10 24.68 -19.26
C SER A 855 17.58 23.25 -19.00
N GLN A 856 18.70 23.12 -18.31
CA GLN A 856 19.18 21.85 -17.74
C GLN A 856 18.53 21.54 -16.40
N THR A 857 18.04 22.56 -15.69
CA THR A 857 17.49 22.49 -14.34
C THR A 857 15.97 22.54 -14.38
N SER A 858 15.33 21.71 -13.56
CA SER A 858 13.88 21.73 -13.35
C SER A 858 13.55 22.70 -12.23
N TYR A 859 13.33 23.97 -12.57
CA TYR A 859 13.00 25.03 -11.62
C TYR A 859 11.60 24.87 -11.04
N THR A 860 11.41 25.43 -9.85
CA THR A 860 10.14 25.53 -9.15
C THR A 860 9.61 26.97 -9.25
N THR A 861 8.37 27.15 -9.60
CA THR A 861 7.70 28.45 -9.51
C THR A 861 7.29 28.68 -8.07
N PHE A 862 7.69 29.80 -7.48
CA PHE A 862 7.11 30.27 -6.24
C PHE A 862 6.04 31.32 -6.52
N VAL A 863 4.96 31.25 -5.74
CA VAL A 863 3.84 32.20 -5.76
C VAL A 863 3.48 32.51 -4.33
N HIS A 864 3.81 33.71 -3.86
CA HIS A 864 3.62 34.15 -2.49
C HIS A 864 2.70 35.38 -2.44
N LEU A 865 1.58 35.25 -1.77
CA LEU A 865 0.69 36.38 -1.46
C LEU A 865 1.08 36.98 -0.13
N ARG A 866 1.40 38.29 -0.11
CA ARG A 866 1.93 39.00 1.07
C ARG A 866 1.02 40.13 1.48
N ASP A 867 0.90 40.35 2.77
CA ASP A 867 0.23 41.51 3.35
C ASP A 867 1.09 42.80 3.27
N GLU A 868 0.56 43.91 3.72
CA GLU A 868 1.27 45.24 3.77
C GLU A 868 2.54 45.19 4.60
N GLN A 869 2.66 44.26 5.55
CA GLN A 869 3.82 44.05 6.39
C GLN A 869 4.86 43.11 5.74
N GLY A 870 4.55 42.58 4.57
CA GLY A 870 5.42 41.66 3.82
C GLY A 870 5.32 40.19 4.28
N THR A 871 4.39 39.86 5.18
CA THR A 871 4.17 38.50 5.68
C THR A 871 3.45 37.68 4.62
N ILE A 872 3.90 36.46 4.37
CA ILE A 872 3.22 35.53 3.44
C ILE A 872 1.94 35.03 4.08
N VAL A 873 0.80 35.38 3.52
CA VAL A 873 -0.54 34.97 3.99
C VAL A 873 -1.08 33.76 3.23
N ALA A 874 -0.59 33.51 2.00
CA ALA A 874 -0.84 32.31 1.23
C ALA A 874 0.31 32.06 0.24
N GLN A 875 0.60 30.81 -0.07
CA GLN A 875 1.64 30.44 -1.04
C GLN A 875 1.26 29.20 -1.83
N ALA A 876 1.82 29.09 -3.04
CA ALA A 876 1.65 27.92 -3.92
C ALA A 876 2.94 27.70 -4.71
N ASP A 877 3.89 26.97 -4.12
CA ASP A 877 5.15 26.64 -4.76
C ASP A 877 5.05 25.26 -5.39
N ARG A 878 5.29 25.17 -6.70
CA ARG A 878 5.30 23.90 -7.43
C ARG A 878 6.13 23.97 -8.69
N ARG A 879 6.61 22.82 -9.15
CA ARG A 879 7.23 22.71 -10.47
C ARG A 879 6.19 22.97 -11.56
N PRO A 880 6.51 23.75 -12.58
CA PRO A 880 5.69 23.91 -13.77
C PRO A 880 5.31 22.59 -14.42
N GLN A 881 4.16 22.55 -15.03
CA GLN A 881 3.71 21.41 -15.82
C GLN A 881 3.42 21.83 -17.25
N PRO A 882 4.31 21.45 -18.16
CA PRO A 882 5.50 20.56 -18.04
C PRO A 882 6.67 21.22 -17.31
N PRO A 883 7.61 20.42 -16.74
CA PRO A 883 8.74 20.97 -16.00
C PRO A 883 9.69 21.78 -16.90
N THR A 884 10.37 22.81 -16.36
CA THR A 884 11.17 23.77 -17.12
C THR A 884 12.31 23.15 -17.92
N ASP A 885 12.87 22.06 -17.44
CA ASP A 885 13.93 21.31 -18.13
C ASP A 885 13.42 20.56 -19.37
N SER A 886 12.11 20.44 -19.56
CA SER A 886 11.49 19.85 -20.75
C SER A 886 10.99 20.87 -21.76
N TRP A 887 11.18 22.18 -21.50
CA TRP A 887 10.71 23.23 -22.43
C TRP A 887 11.63 23.34 -23.65
N ALA A 888 11.04 23.58 -24.80
CA ALA A 888 11.76 23.95 -26.01
C ALA A 888 11.94 25.46 -26.06
N ALA A 889 13.03 25.93 -26.62
CA ALA A 889 13.25 27.37 -26.84
C ALA A 889 12.06 27.98 -27.62
N GLY A 890 11.52 29.08 -27.12
CA GLY A 890 10.34 29.75 -27.67
C GLY A 890 8.98 29.13 -27.29
N GLU A 891 8.95 28.00 -26.59
CA GLU A 891 7.70 27.35 -26.17
C GLU A 891 6.94 28.21 -25.16
N VAL A 892 5.62 28.27 -25.34
CA VAL A 892 4.70 29.01 -24.46
C VAL A 892 3.96 28.06 -23.58
N ILE A 893 4.07 28.24 -22.25
CA ILE A 893 3.44 27.43 -21.21
C ILE A 893 2.46 28.32 -20.44
N VAL A 894 1.23 27.87 -20.32
CA VAL A 894 0.19 28.53 -19.52
C VAL A 894 -0.08 27.73 -18.28
N GLU A 895 0.01 28.37 -17.14
CA GLU A 895 -0.24 27.75 -15.83
C GLU A 895 -1.24 28.55 -15.00
N THR A 896 -1.95 27.85 -14.14
CA THR A 896 -2.88 28.46 -13.18
C THR A 896 -2.52 28.00 -11.78
N TYR A 897 -2.38 28.97 -10.86
CA TYR A 897 -2.15 28.75 -9.43
C TYR A 897 -3.37 29.19 -8.64
N GLU A 898 -3.77 28.41 -7.65
CA GLU A 898 -4.87 28.73 -6.75
C GLU A 898 -4.32 28.90 -5.32
N LEU A 899 -4.61 30.03 -4.71
CA LEU A 899 -4.23 30.39 -3.36
C LEU A 899 -5.50 30.52 -2.51
N ALA A 900 -5.43 30.21 -1.24
CA ALA A 900 -6.52 30.50 -0.33
C ALA A 900 -6.80 32.01 -0.30
N ARG A 901 -8.08 32.41 -0.37
CA ARG A 901 -8.44 33.82 -0.29
C ARG A 901 -8.16 34.36 1.11
N PRO A 902 -7.34 35.41 1.25
CA PRO A 902 -7.13 36.09 2.52
C PRO A 902 -8.34 37.01 2.83
N PRO A 903 -8.41 37.62 4.02
CA PRO A 903 -9.38 38.68 4.33
C PRO A 903 -9.35 39.82 3.32
N ASP A 904 -10.42 40.61 3.27
CA ASP A 904 -10.49 41.80 2.39
C ASP A 904 -9.34 42.78 2.69
N GLY A 905 -8.66 43.27 1.67
CA GLY A 905 -7.48 44.12 1.84
C GLY A 905 -6.59 44.22 0.59
N ALA A 906 -5.51 44.96 0.71
CA ALA A 906 -4.48 45.10 -0.33
C ALA A 906 -3.34 44.11 -0.06
N TYR A 907 -2.91 43.41 -1.10
CA TYR A 907 -1.87 42.39 -1.03
C TYR A 907 -0.88 42.54 -2.18
N ALA A 908 0.33 42.05 -1.97
CA ALA A 908 1.35 41.92 -3.01
C ALA A 908 1.55 40.43 -3.37
N LEU A 909 1.33 40.06 -4.60
CA LEU A 909 1.58 38.69 -5.09
C LEU A 909 2.94 38.68 -5.79
N ALA A 910 3.90 38.03 -5.15
CA ALA A 910 5.25 37.85 -5.63
C ALA A 910 5.42 36.50 -6.30
N LEU A 911 6.04 36.46 -7.48
CA LEU A 911 6.30 35.24 -8.22
C LEU A 911 7.69 35.24 -8.89
N GLY A 912 8.21 34.06 -9.13
CA GLY A 912 9.48 33.84 -9.80
C GLY A 912 9.82 32.37 -9.89
N LEU A 913 11.05 32.09 -10.29
CA LEU A 913 11.59 30.74 -10.37
C LEU A 913 12.76 30.58 -9.40
N TYR A 914 12.89 29.41 -8.80
CA TYR A 914 14.04 29.06 -7.98
C TYR A 914 14.47 27.61 -8.22
N ASP A 915 15.72 27.32 -8.01
CA ASP A 915 16.25 25.97 -8.00
C ASP A 915 15.87 25.32 -6.66
N ALA A 916 15.04 24.29 -6.71
CA ALA A 916 14.59 23.59 -5.50
C ALA A 916 15.72 22.79 -4.80
N GLU A 917 16.83 22.53 -5.48
CA GLU A 917 17.97 21.78 -4.90
C GLU A 917 18.81 22.64 -3.96
N ASN A 918 18.96 23.93 -4.27
CA ASN A 918 19.79 24.85 -3.49
C ASN A 918 19.04 26.06 -2.93
N GLY A 919 17.75 26.23 -3.27
CA GLY A 919 16.90 27.34 -2.84
C GLY A 919 17.23 28.68 -3.50
N VAL A 920 18.13 28.72 -4.47
CA VAL A 920 18.57 29.95 -5.14
C VAL A 920 17.51 30.40 -6.13
N ARG A 921 17.02 31.64 -5.95
CA ARG A 921 16.11 32.26 -6.89
C ARG A 921 16.83 32.71 -8.15
N LEU A 922 16.18 32.61 -9.28
CA LEU A 922 16.69 33.17 -10.52
C LEU A 922 16.54 34.69 -10.50
N PRO A 923 17.57 35.46 -10.98
CA PRO A 923 17.47 36.91 -11.07
C PRO A 923 16.35 37.30 -12.01
N VAL A 924 15.60 38.34 -11.66
CA VAL A 924 14.45 38.84 -12.42
C VAL A 924 14.76 40.25 -12.94
N TYR A 925 14.51 40.46 -14.24
CA TYR A 925 14.75 41.74 -14.92
C TYR A 925 13.45 42.20 -15.61
N ASP A 926 13.19 43.50 -15.58
CA ASP A 926 12.08 44.08 -16.31
C ASP A 926 12.30 44.03 -17.86
N ALA A 927 11.32 44.46 -18.63
CA ALA A 927 11.40 44.46 -20.09
C ALA A 927 12.49 45.38 -20.66
N GLN A 928 13.08 46.27 -19.85
CA GLN A 928 14.18 47.13 -20.16
C GLN A 928 15.55 46.59 -19.74
N GLY A 929 15.55 45.43 -19.08
CA GLY A 929 16.75 44.76 -18.57
C GLY A 929 17.23 45.28 -17.22
N ALA A 930 16.45 46.07 -16.48
CA ALA A 930 16.80 46.51 -15.15
C ALA A 930 16.43 45.42 -14.12
N PRO A 931 17.30 45.09 -13.14
CA PRO A 931 17.03 44.05 -12.14
C PRO A 931 15.88 44.47 -11.22
N LEU A 932 14.95 43.54 -10.99
CA LEU A 932 13.87 43.72 -10.05
C LEU A 932 14.32 43.32 -8.63
N PRO A 933 13.84 44.00 -7.57
CA PRO A 933 14.26 43.73 -6.18
C PRO A 933 13.80 42.36 -5.73
N HIS A 934 14.62 41.72 -4.89
CA HIS A 934 14.34 40.43 -4.26
C HIS A 934 14.14 39.26 -5.24
N GLU A 935 14.63 39.40 -6.48
CA GLU A 935 14.58 38.32 -7.49
C GLU A 935 13.14 37.81 -7.72
N GLN A 936 12.18 38.74 -7.84
CA GLN A 936 10.76 38.40 -7.98
C GLN A 936 10.04 39.48 -8.83
N TYR A 937 8.98 39.04 -9.52
CA TYR A 937 7.99 39.92 -10.12
C TYR A 937 6.81 40.06 -9.11
N VAL A 938 6.27 41.28 -8.97
CA VAL A 938 5.22 41.59 -8.00
C VAL A 938 3.99 42.15 -8.69
N LEU A 939 2.82 41.61 -8.40
CA LEU A 939 1.51 42.11 -8.78
C LEU A 939 0.78 42.66 -7.56
N GLU A 940 0.13 43.81 -7.69
CA GLU A 940 -0.79 44.29 -6.66
C GLU A 940 -2.14 43.56 -6.77
N VAL A 941 -2.66 43.09 -5.69
CA VAL A 941 -3.92 42.34 -5.60
C VAL A 941 -4.81 42.99 -4.54
N VAL A 942 -5.99 43.44 -4.96
CA VAL A 942 -7.02 43.90 -4.02
C VAL A 942 -8.08 42.83 -3.87
N VAL A 943 -8.23 42.34 -2.64
CA VAL A 943 -9.28 41.39 -2.28
C VAL A 943 -10.48 42.21 -1.78
N PRO A 944 -11.61 42.21 -2.54
CA PRO A 944 -12.76 43.04 -2.23
C PRO A 944 -13.61 42.51 -1.07
#